data_9f284a85ebf8466053b5ab25ff9e3547
#
_entry.id   9f284a85ebf8466053b5ab25ff9e3547
#
_cell.length_a   1.000
_cell.length_b   1.000
_cell.length_c   1.000
_cell.angle_alpha   90.00
_cell.angle_beta   90.00
_cell.angle_gamma   90.00
#
_symmetry.space_group_name_H-M   'P 1'
#
loop_
_entity.id
_entity.type
_entity.pdbx_description
1 polymer ?
#
loop_
_entity_poly.entity_id
_entity_poly.type
_entity_poly.pdbx_seq_one_letter_code
_entity_poly.pdbx_strand_id
1 'polypeptide(L)'
;MDCEVCSLYNLDPEANVLSLAATAGLPARSIGRITMNCSEGLVGLVVEERAPVNVEDALQHKRFKFFPELVEEKYHAFLGVPVGEGEAILGVLVLQARRRRRFVEDEITALKAVAGHVRAVMVNADLTMRLQREEAEREVYRRNMVRAIRRLEAYEASSRATEMEGPVDEVVRLTGQGVSPGIGIGHAHVVVPPADLDAVAIHQCDDPEADIARFEAALVLSANEVEQARKRMRELVPEVGGAIYEALRMVIEDVSFAGRVREEIETGLAAESALRAVVAEYVNRFEKLPDRYMRERAVDVRDAGQRILGHLLGVAHQVPDVDEDAVLVAGELTLSDLAVVEHSHLRAIVTGAGGETSHAAILAKSLEIPTVVGAEGLIHACREGDDLIVDGNTGTVYLRPSADVVEEYQRIGEQFRNFQRDLEDITDLPAETLDGYRVSLFANIGLLGDIEYADLHGAEGVGLFRTELPFMSYRDFPSEDEQVALYYSLIDRMGDRPVTIRTLDIGADKYPNYVRREREQNPFLGWRSIRISLTEESVFQEQLRAILRAAGEAPLRIMFPMITSVEEIRRVKEIYAECVADLAATGVRPPPGVELGAMIEVPAAVLRARTIMREVDFVSIGTNDLIQYTLAVDRDNRRVAPMYEPLHPSVLQSIKLVVDAARECGRTVAMCGEMAGNPLCTIFLVGVGIDELSMGSMYIPVIKKLIRSIKMEDAKRVAEELLRLDSVEEVKGHIFACLRDNDLIELVEAFS
;
A
#
# COMPACT_ATOMS: atom_id res chain seq x y z
N MET A 1 33.95 0.99 43.39
CA MET A 1 35.00 2.03 43.35
C MET A 1 34.70 3.02 44.47
N ASP A 2 35.71 3.38 45.28
CA ASP A 2 35.54 4.33 46.37
C ASP A 2 35.70 5.75 45.82
N CYS A 3 34.60 6.33 45.31
CA CYS A 3 34.52 7.67 44.71
C CYS A 3 33.19 8.33 45.10
N GLU A 4 33.21 9.65 45.24
CA GLU A 4 32.06 10.43 45.63
C GLU A 4 31.33 11.10 44.48
N VAL A 5 31.98 11.18 43.31
CA VAL A 5 31.39 11.77 42.09
C VAL A 5 31.59 10.86 40.93
N CYS A 6 30.51 10.69 40.16
CA CYS A 6 30.51 10.10 38.82
C CYS A 6 29.77 11.07 37.90
N SER A 7 30.38 11.49 36.80
CA SER A 7 29.80 12.47 35.87
C SER A 7 30.04 12.06 34.43
N LEU A 8 29.04 12.29 33.57
CA LEU A 8 29.08 12.08 32.13
C LEU A 8 29.04 13.44 31.43
N TYR A 9 30.02 13.67 30.57
CA TYR A 9 30.09 14.83 29.69
C TYR A 9 29.86 14.37 28.25
N ASN A 10 28.92 14.98 27.56
CA ASN A 10 28.69 14.77 26.14
C ASN A 10 29.58 15.66 25.30
N LEU A 11 30.13 15.15 24.21
CA LEU A 11 30.87 15.89 23.22
C LEU A 11 29.95 16.28 22.06
N ASP A 12 29.88 17.57 21.77
CA ASP A 12 29.39 18.08 20.51
C ASP A 12 30.61 18.22 19.56
N PRO A 13 30.71 17.35 18.53
CA PRO A 13 31.87 17.35 17.64
C PRO A 13 31.88 18.54 16.68
N GLU A 14 30.74 19.14 16.34
CA GLU A 14 30.65 20.29 15.44
C GLU A 14 31.03 21.59 16.18
N ALA A 15 30.52 21.75 17.38
CA ALA A 15 30.82 22.89 18.22
C ALA A 15 32.17 22.74 18.98
N ASN A 16 32.75 21.54 19.01
CA ASN A 16 33.95 21.17 19.80
C ASN A 16 33.80 21.51 21.28
N VAL A 17 32.64 21.24 21.85
CA VAL A 17 32.24 21.59 23.23
C VAL A 17 31.80 20.33 23.99
N LEU A 18 32.29 20.23 25.22
CA LEU A 18 31.84 19.24 26.20
C LEU A 18 30.79 19.85 27.12
N SER A 19 29.66 19.17 27.32
CA SER A 19 28.61 19.59 28.23
C SER A 19 28.31 18.53 29.28
N LEU A 20 28.12 18.94 30.54
CA LEU A 20 27.73 18.00 31.61
C LEU A 20 26.34 17.48 31.39
N ALA A 21 26.24 16.19 31.00
CA ALA A 21 24.97 15.52 30.66
C ALA A 21 24.33 14.83 31.86
N ALA A 22 25.12 14.23 32.74
CA ALA A 22 24.61 13.55 33.93
C ALA A 22 25.65 13.58 35.05
N THR A 23 25.24 13.58 36.30
CA THR A 23 26.13 13.52 37.44
C THR A 23 25.47 12.88 38.64
N ALA A 24 26.29 12.12 39.40
CA ALA A 24 26.00 11.68 40.75
C ALA A 24 27.11 12.27 41.68
N GLY A 25 26.73 13.03 42.67
CA GLY A 25 27.68 13.65 43.61
C GLY A 25 27.94 15.14 43.40
N LEU A 26 27.69 15.69 42.19
CA LEU A 26 27.69 17.14 41.94
C LEU A 26 26.23 17.67 41.97
N PRO A 27 26.04 19.01 42.14
CA PRO A 27 24.70 19.60 42.17
C PRO A 27 23.96 19.33 40.85
N ALA A 28 22.75 18.71 40.93
CA ALA A 28 21.93 18.36 39.75
C ALA A 28 21.58 19.59 38.87
N ARG A 29 21.50 20.80 39.45
CA ARG A 29 21.28 22.06 38.74
C ARG A 29 22.38 22.45 37.75
N SER A 30 23.52 21.77 37.80
CA SER A 30 24.70 22.01 36.94
C SER A 30 24.60 21.26 35.61
N ILE A 31 23.72 20.26 35.51
CA ILE A 31 23.47 19.50 34.27
C ILE A 31 22.94 20.42 33.18
N GLY A 32 23.57 20.35 32.01
CA GLY A 32 23.25 21.17 30.83
C GLY A 32 23.71 22.63 30.90
N ARG A 33 24.27 23.08 32.07
CA ARG A 33 24.77 24.45 32.25
C ARG A 33 26.29 24.57 32.21
N ILE A 34 26.97 23.50 32.59
CA ILE A 34 28.44 23.47 32.54
C ILE A 34 28.85 23.01 31.15
N THR A 35 29.55 23.90 30.46
CA THR A 35 30.14 23.64 29.16
C THR A 35 31.61 24.06 29.16
N MET A 36 32.43 23.33 28.39
CA MET A 36 33.85 23.65 28.21
C MET A 36 34.32 23.23 26.82
N ASN A 37 35.29 23.92 26.26
CA ASN A 37 35.95 23.50 25.05
C ASN A 37 36.76 22.22 25.26
N CYS A 38 36.92 21.39 24.24
CA CYS A 38 37.75 20.19 24.31
C CYS A 38 39.22 20.48 24.63
N SER A 39 39.71 21.71 24.38
CA SER A 39 41.03 22.18 24.79
C SER A 39 41.12 22.58 26.25
N GLU A 40 40.06 22.54 27.04
CA GLU A 40 40.00 23.06 28.41
C GLU A 40 39.73 21.96 29.44
N GLY A 41 40.32 22.14 30.62
CA GLY A 41 40.08 21.25 31.76
C GLY A 41 40.70 19.85 31.61
N LEU A 42 40.50 19.03 32.65
CA LEU A 42 40.93 17.62 32.65
C LEU A 42 40.00 16.74 31.80
N VAL A 43 38.74 17.12 31.68
CA VAL A 43 37.77 16.42 30.84
C VAL A 43 38.14 16.57 29.36
N GLY A 44 38.54 17.80 28.95
CA GLY A 44 39.03 18.03 27.58
C GLY A 44 40.34 17.30 27.29
N LEU A 45 41.21 17.12 28.27
CA LEU A 45 42.45 16.35 28.13
C LEU A 45 42.19 14.88 27.79
N VAL A 46 41.08 14.27 28.31
CA VAL A 46 40.68 12.91 27.96
C VAL A 46 40.30 12.79 26.48
N VAL A 47 39.65 13.82 25.93
CA VAL A 47 39.29 13.86 24.49
C VAL A 47 40.52 14.06 23.62
N GLU A 48 41.45 14.95 24.02
CA GLU A 48 42.70 15.20 23.28
C GLU A 48 43.63 13.97 23.26
N GLU A 49 43.82 13.31 24.40
CA GLU A 49 44.69 12.14 24.52
C GLU A 49 44.02 10.86 23.99
N ARG A 50 42.71 10.88 23.84
CA ARG A 50 41.90 9.71 23.43
C ARG A 50 42.17 8.48 24.31
N ALA A 51 42.53 8.71 25.54
CA ALA A 51 42.96 7.69 26.50
C ALA A 51 42.52 8.08 27.93
N PRO A 52 42.50 7.13 28.86
CA PRO A 52 42.19 7.42 30.25
C PRO A 52 43.20 8.41 30.86
N VAL A 53 42.70 9.45 31.52
CA VAL A 53 43.45 10.41 32.27
C VAL A 53 43.24 10.15 33.75
N ASN A 54 44.32 9.79 34.48
CA ASN A 54 44.27 9.41 35.88
C ASN A 54 45.20 10.34 36.68
N VAL A 55 44.65 11.27 37.46
CA VAL A 55 45.34 12.31 38.20
C VAL A 55 45.14 12.16 39.71
N GLU A 56 46.22 12.14 40.48
CA GLU A 56 46.20 11.97 41.94
C GLU A 56 45.66 13.21 42.67
N ASP A 57 45.99 14.40 42.17
CA ASP A 57 45.54 15.67 42.70
C ASP A 57 45.20 16.64 41.57
N ALA A 58 43.92 16.67 41.21
CA ALA A 58 43.38 17.47 40.11
C ALA A 58 43.63 18.97 40.32
N LEU A 59 43.57 19.45 41.57
CA LEU A 59 43.77 20.87 41.90
C LEU A 59 45.20 21.37 41.62
N GLN A 60 46.18 20.48 41.58
CA GLN A 60 47.54 20.78 41.24
C GLN A 60 47.92 20.62 39.78
N HIS A 61 46.96 20.10 38.98
CA HIS A 61 47.21 19.83 37.56
C HIS A 61 47.12 21.12 36.72
N LYS A 62 48.05 21.31 35.78
CA LYS A 62 48.11 22.51 34.93
C LYS A 62 46.86 22.79 34.10
N ARG A 63 46.09 21.74 33.80
CA ARG A 63 44.86 21.80 33.03
C ARG A 63 43.61 21.84 33.91
N PHE A 64 43.76 22.00 35.23
CA PHE A 64 42.59 22.11 36.09
C PHE A 64 41.81 23.40 35.79
N LYS A 65 40.51 23.26 35.52
CA LYS A 65 39.63 24.41 35.32
C LYS A 65 38.56 24.39 36.40
N PHE A 66 38.48 25.50 37.11
CA PHE A 66 37.54 25.65 38.23
C PHE A 66 36.16 26.17 37.74
N PHE A 67 35.13 25.50 38.19
CA PHE A 67 33.74 25.92 37.99
C PHE A 67 33.08 26.19 39.35
N PRO A 68 32.80 27.46 39.70
CA PRO A 68 32.21 27.83 40.99
C PRO A 68 30.88 27.09 41.31
N GLU A 69 30.11 26.76 40.31
CA GLU A 69 28.83 26.09 40.42
C GLU A 69 28.95 24.61 40.84
N LEU A 70 30.11 23.97 40.64
CA LEU A 70 30.33 22.53 40.89
C LEU A 70 30.85 22.24 42.29
N VAL A 71 31.39 23.23 42.99
CA VAL A 71 32.01 23.06 44.33
C VAL A 71 33.11 21.96 44.31
N GLU A 72 33.89 21.91 43.25
CA GLU A 72 34.88 20.85 42.97
C GLU A 72 36.15 20.93 43.86
N GLU A 73 36.35 21.97 44.61
CA GLU A 73 37.48 22.16 45.54
C GLU A 73 37.67 21.03 46.57
N LYS A 74 36.66 20.19 46.70
CA LYS A 74 36.63 19.06 47.65
C LYS A 74 37.23 17.78 47.07
N TYR A 75 37.42 17.73 45.74
CA TYR A 75 37.78 16.50 45.05
C TYR A 75 39.21 16.62 44.50
N HIS A 76 40.08 15.74 44.97
CA HIS A 76 41.48 15.74 44.58
C HIS A 76 41.78 14.72 43.48
N ALA A 77 41.34 13.47 43.65
CA ALA A 77 41.57 12.43 42.66
C ALA A 77 40.60 12.54 41.47
N PHE A 78 41.12 12.41 40.27
CA PHE A 78 40.37 12.47 39.01
C PHE A 78 40.71 11.26 38.14
N LEU A 79 39.72 10.57 37.64
CA LEU A 79 39.84 9.59 36.58
C LEU A 79 38.80 9.92 35.51
N GLY A 80 39.26 10.23 34.30
CA GLY A 80 38.39 10.38 33.12
C GLY A 80 38.68 9.29 32.10
N VAL A 81 37.66 8.69 31.52
CA VAL A 81 37.79 7.75 30.41
C VAL A 81 36.94 8.21 29.23
N PRO A 82 37.39 8.04 27.97
CA PRO A 82 36.61 8.40 26.82
C PRO A 82 35.41 7.41 26.65
N VAL A 83 34.27 7.94 26.27
CA VAL A 83 33.11 7.19 25.86
C VAL A 83 33.15 7.08 24.34
N GLY A 84 33.77 6.03 23.82
CA GLY A 84 34.03 5.81 22.40
C GLY A 84 35.47 5.36 22.15
N GLU A 85 35.82 5.02 20.93
CA GLU A 85 37.12 4.57 20.50
C GLU A 85 37.59 5.30 19.24
N GLY A 86 38.89 5.52 19.09
CA GLY A 86 39.51 6.13 17.92
C GLY A 86 39.03 7.55 17.66
N GLU A 87 38.44 7.80 16.49
CA GLU A 87 37.91 9.13 16.11
C GLU A 87 36.48 9.37 16.60
N ALA A 88 35.76 8.32 17.00
CA ALA A 88 34.35 8.37 17.39
C ALA A 88 34.19 8.46 18.93
N ILE A 89 34.70 9.53 19.54
CA ILE A 89 34.45 9.84 20.95
C ILE A 89 33.15 10.61 21.06
N LEU A 90 32.18 10.09 21.83
CA LEU A 90 30.87 10.69 22.07
C LEU A 90 30.82 11.51 23.36
N GLY A 91 31.81 11.33 24.25
CA GLY A 91 31.85 12.01 25.53
C GLY A 91 32.96 11.51 26.44
N VAL A 92 32.90 11.91 27.71
CA VAL A 92 33.83 11.51 28.73
C VAL A 92 33.08 11.10 30.00
N LEU A 93 33.43 9.93 30.55
CA LEU A 93 32.95 9.47 31.85
C LEU A 93 34.03 9.76 32.92
N VAL A 94 33.65 10.45 33.99
CA VAL A 94 34.55 10.99 35.01
C VAL A 94 34.22 10.43 36.38
N LEU A 95 35.23 10.01 37.13
CA LEU A 95 35.15 9.76 38.57
C LEU A 95 36.01 10.74 39.34
N GLN A 96 35.51 11.24 40.47
CA GLN A 96 36.28 12.10 41.37
C GLN A 96 36.17 11.61 42.82
N ALA A 97 37.25 11.70 43.55
CA ALA A 97 37.30 11.34 44.96
C ALA A 97 37.95 12.47 45.82
N ARG A 98 37.46 12.60 47.07
CA ARG A 98 37.99 13.62 48.00
C ARG A 98 39.40 13.31 48.47
N ARG A 99 39.77 12.03 48.56
CA ARG A 99 41.12 11.60 48.96
C ARG A 99 42.07 11.70 47.78
N ARG A 100 43.28 12.21 48.00
CA ARG A 100 44.36 12.15 47.03
C ARG A 100 44.76 10.69 46.84
N ARG A 101 44.55 10.16 45.61
CA ARG A 101 44.93 8.81 45.22
C ARG A 101 45.01 8.70 43.69
N ARG A 102 45.74 7.72 43.23
CA ARG A 102 45.59 7.24 41.85
C ARG A 102 44.66 6.06 41.82
N PHE A 103 43.77 6.02 40.84
CA PHE A 103 42.93 4.88 40.60
C PHE A 103 43.78 3.73 40.06
N VAL A 104 43.53 2.50 40.53
CA VAL A 104 44.27 1.32 40.10
C VAL A 104 43.75 0.79 38.76
N GLU A 105 44.56 -0.07 38.08
CA GLU A 105 44.25 -0.56 36.74
C GLU A 105 42.91 -1.27 36.64
N ASP A 106 42.51 -2.04 37.66
CA ASP A 106 41.20 -2.69 37.74
C ASP A 106 40.04 -1.68 37.74
N GLU A 107 40.21 -0.54 38.42
CA GLU A 107 39.20 0.53 38.44
C GLU A 107 39.11 1.25 37.10
N ILE A 108 40.23 1.44 36.43
CA ILE A 108 40.26 2.00 35.06
C ILE A 108 39.58 1.05 34.09
N THR A 109 39.88 -0.23 34.18
CA THR A 109 39.25 -1.27 33.32
C THR A 109 37.74 -1.36 33.55
N ALA A 110 37.32 -1.31 34.83
CA ALA A 110 35.88 -1.31 35.16
C ALA A 110 35.18 -0.04 34.65
N LEU A 111 35.82 1.13 34.74
CA LEU A 111 35.24 2.37 34.23
C LEU A 111 35.17 2.38 32.69
N LYS A 112 36.14 1.80 31.98
CA LYS A 112 36.11 1.59 30.54
C LYS A 112 34.93 0.69 30.12
N ALA A 113 34.69 -0.40 30.86
CA ALA A 113 33.55 -1.28 30.60
C ALA A 113 32.20 -0.55 30.76
N VAL A 114 32.09 0.29 31.82
CA VAL A 114 30.90 1.16 32.00
C VAL A 114 30.80 2.18 30.87
N ALA A 115 31.89 2.80 30.45
CA ALA A 115 31.91 3.73 29.32
C ALA A 115 31.43 3.06 28.01
N GLY A 116 31.80 1.79 27.79
CA GLY A 116 31.30 0.98 26.66
C GLY A 116 29.79 0.80 26.68
N HIS A 117 29.21 0.53 27.86
CA HIS A 117 27.73 0.46 28.02
C HIS A 117 27.06 1.82 27.84
N VAL A 118 27.65 2.88 28.38
CA VAL A 118 27.16 4.26 28.19
C VAL A 118 27.19 4.65 26.72
N ARG A 119 28.26 4.27 25.97
CA ARG A 119 28.33 4.45 24.53
C ARG A 119 27.16 3.81 23.83
N ALA A 120 26.86 2.53 24.12
CA ALA A 120 25.71 1.83 23.50
C ALA A 120 24.38 2.54 23.79
N VAL A 121 24.21 3.02 25.02
CA VAL A 121 22.99 3.80 25.38
C VAL A 121 22.94 5.15 24.66
N MET A 122 24.09 5.86 24.54
CA MET A 122 24.16 7.13 23.82
C MET A 122 23.92 6.98 22.33
N VAL A 123 24.48 5.95 21.68
CA VAL A 123 24.26 5.65 20.26
C VAL A 123 22.80 5.29 20.03
N ASN A 124 22.20 4.44 20.87
CA ASN A 124 20.78 4.11 20.77
C ASN A 124 19.87 5.32 21.05
N ALA A 125 20.25 6.18 21.98
CA ALA A 125 19.51 7.43 22.25
C ALA A 125 19.63 8.42 21.08
N ASP A 126 20.82 8.53 20.47
CA ASP A 126 21.04 9.36 19.28
C ASP A 126 20.27 8.81 18.06
N LEU A 127 20.31 7.49 17.85
CA LEU A 127 19.52 6.82 16.81
C LEU A 127 18.00 7.02 17.05
N THR A 128 17.56 6.85 18.29
CA THR A 128 16.15 7.08 18.66
C THR A 128 15.76 8.55 18.51
N MET A 129 16.67 9.47 18.85
CA MET A 129 16.45 10.91 18.63
C MET A 129 16.50 11.29 17.15
N ARG A 130 17.34 10.64 16.32
CA ARG A 130 17.32 10.84 14.85
C ARG A 130 16.05 10.30 14.23
N LEU A 131 15.61 9.11 14.61
CA LEU A 131 14.32 8.56 14.20
C LEU A 131 13.15 9.43 14.69
N GLN A 132 13.20 9.89 15.95
CA GLN A 132 12.22 10.83 16.48
C GLN A 132 12.36 12.24 15.87
N ARG A 133 13.52 12.61 15.38
CA ARG A 133 13.74 13.88 14.68
C ARG A 133 13.28 13.79 13.24
N GLU A 134 13.46 12.67 12.56
CA GLU A 134 12.85 12.38 11.27
C GLU A 134 11.33 12.23 11.38
N GLU A 135 10.83 11.51 12.38
CA GLU A 135 9.40 11.51 12.73
C GLU A 135 8.92 12.88 13.20
N ALA A 136 9.73 13.64 13.95
CA ALA A 136 9.39 14.99 14.39
C ALA A 136 9.62 16.03 13.28
N GLU A 137 10.49 15.83 12.31
CA GLU A 137 10.59 16.67 11.11
C GLU A 137 9.39 16.41 10.18
N ARG A 138 8.97 15.15 10.03
CA ARG A 138 7.69 14.79 9.39
C ARG A 138 6.51 15.32 10.22
N GLU A 139 6.56 15.20 11.53
CA GLU A 139 5.55 15.74 12.45
C GLU A 139 5.65 17.26 12.61
N VAL A 140 6.83 17.88 12.47
CA VAL A 140 7.03 19.33 12.45
C VAL A 140 6.65 19.91 11.10
N TYR A 141 6.90 19.21 10.00
CA TYR A 141 6.31 19.57 8.70
C TYR A 141 4.78 19.48 8.77
N ARG A 142 4.24 18.41 9.33
CA ARG A 142 2.82 18.25 9.62
C ARG A 142 2.31 19.26 10.65
N ARG A 143 3.07 19.57 11.72
CA ARG A 143 2.74 20.58 12.74
C ARG A 143 3.00 22.02 12.30
N ASN A 144 3.96 22.27 11.44
CA ASN A 144 4.17 23.60 10.88
C ASN A 144 3.07 23.91 9.87
N MET A 145 2.61 22.90 9.13
CA MET A 145 1.39 22.99 8.34
C MET A 145 0.16 23.20 9.25
N VAL A 146 0.00 22.43 10.31
CA VAL A 146 -1.06 22.63 11.33
C VAL A 146 -0.86 23.93 12.11
N ARG A 147 0.37 24.42 12.37
CA ARG A 147 0.63 25.73 13.02
C ARG A 147 0.49 26.90 12.08
N ALA A 148 0.83 26.77 10.82
CA ALA A 148 0.49 27.75 9.79
C ALA A 148 -1.02 27.86 9.68
N ILE A 149 -1.73 26.74 9.64
CA ILE A 149 -3.20 26.67 9.68
C ILE A 149 -3.72 27.30 11.00
N ARG A 150 -3.22 26.96 12.19
CA ARG A 150 -3.65 27.57 13.46
C ARG A 150 -3.24 29.03 13.63
N ARG A 151 -2.14 29.50 13.01
CA ARG A 151 -1.80 30.93 12.99
C ARG A 151 -2.70 31.71 12.04
N LEU A 152 -3.12 31.11 10.95
CA LEU A 152 -4.15 31.62 10.06
C LEU A 152 -5.50 31.63 10.77
N GLU A 153 -5.87 30.55 11.46
CA GLU A 153 -7.08 30.49 12.31
C GLU A 153 -7.06 31.55 13.42
N ALA A 154 -5.91 31.78 14.09
CA ALA A 154 -5.76 32.79 15.13
C ALA A 154 -5.73 34.22 14.56
N TYR A 155 -5.18 34.43 13.37
CA TYR A 155 -5.23 35.71 12.66
C TYR A 155 -6.65 36.01 12.18
N GLU A 156 -7.34 35.03 11.63
CA GLU A 156 -8.75 35.12 11.26
C GLU A 156 -9.66 35.34 12.49
N ALA A 157 -9.39 34.64 13.63
CA ALA A 157 -10.11 34.85 14.88
C ALA A 157 -9.87 36.27 15.45
N SER A 158 -8.66 36.84 15.30
CA SER A 158 -8.37 38.21 15.75
C SER A 158 -8.97 39.28 14.83
N SER A 159 -9.10 39.00 13.53
CA SER A 159 -9.79 39.87 12.57
C SER A 159 -11.32 39.83 12.73
N ARG A 160 -11.88 38.71 13.19
CA ARG A 160 -13.32 38.52 13.45
C ARG A 160 -13.80 39.18 14.74
N ALA A 161 -12.90 39.55 15.65
CA ALA A 161 -13.28 40.27 16.87
C ALA A 161 -13.82 41.69 16.64
N THR A 162 -13.89 42.16 15.40
CA THR A 162 -14.28 43.53 15.05
C THR A 162 -15.58 43.65 14.23
N GLU A 163 -16.22 42.54 13.82
CA GLU A 163 -17.52 42.64 13.13
C GLU A 163 -18.49 41.53 13.60
N MET A 164 -19.64 42.00 14.07
CA MET A 164 -20.76 41.18 14.61
C MET A 164 -21.72 40.72 13.52
N GLU A 165 -22.24 39.49 13.72
CA GLU A 165 -23.51 38.94 13.22
C GLU A 165 -23.58 38.44 11.77
N GLY A 166 -23.31 37.13 11.59
CA GLY A 166 -23.69 36.27 10.46
C GLY A 166 -23.19 34.84 10.69
N PRO A 167 -23.81 33.78 10.15
CA PRO A 167 -23.31 32.44 10.34
C PRO A 167 -21.93 32.28 9.67
N VAL A 168 -20.97 31.90 10.47
CA VAL A 168 -19.54 31.81 10.13
C VAL A 168 -19.25 30.61 9.25
N ASP A 169 -18.67 30.83 8.06
CA ASP A 169 -18.07 29.79 7.22
C ASP A 169 -16.73 29.37 7.83
N GLU A 170 -16.75 28.38 8.68
CA GLU A 170 -15.55 27.84 9.33
C GLU A 170 -14.83 26.84 8.42
N VAL A 171 -13.50 26.99 8.25
CA VAL A 171 -12.67 26.00 7.54
C VAL A 171 -12.75 24.68 8.30
N VAL A 172 -13.27 23.63 7.67
CA VAL A 172 -13.38 22.31 8.28
C VAL A 172 -12.38 21.37 7.61
N ARG A 173 -11.57 20.71 8.43
CA ARG A 173 -10.68 19.65 7.98
C ARG A 173 -11.24 18.30 8.41
N LEU A 174 -11.44 17.42 7.45
CA LEU A 174 -11.85 16.04 7.67
C LEU A 174 -10.71 15.09 7.27
N THR A 175 -10.70 13.92 7.86
CA THR A 175 -9.76 12.86 7.51
C THR A 175 -10.53 11.58 7.21
N GLY A 176 -10.15 10.92 6.13
CA GLY A 176 -10.66 9.63 5.70
C GLY A 176 -9.50 8.75 5.22
N GLN A 177 -9.82 7.75 4.45
CA GLN A 177 -8.85 6.89 3.80
C GLN A 177 -8.68 7.33 2.34
N GLY A 178 -7.45 7.68 1.94
CA GLY A 178 -7.11 7.92 0.54
C GLY A 178 -7.15 6.61 -0.24
N VAL A 179 -7.86 6.60 -1.36
CA VAL A 179 -8.11 5.40 -2.16
C VAL A 179 -7.50 5.52 -3.55
N SER A 180 -7.68 6.65 -4.19
CA SER A 180 -7.07 6.99 -5.46
C SER A 180 -6.17 8.21 -5.26
N PRO A 181 -4.88 8.12 -5.62
CA PRO A 181 -3.93 9.21 -5.38
C PRO A 181 -4.24 10.44 -6.22
N GLY A 182 -3.71 11.58 -5.80
CA GLY A 182 -3.86 12.86 -6.49
C GLY A 182 -4.50 13.91 -5.62
N ILE A 183 -4.55 15.15 -6.13
CA ILE A 183 -5.14 16.30 -5.48
C ILE A 183 -6.24 16.85 -6.40
N GLY A 184 -7.47 16.86 -5.89
CA GLY A 184 -8.60 17.52 -6.54
C GLY A 184 -9.01 18.80 -5.81
N ILE A 185 -9.14 19.89 -6.56
CA ILE A 185 -9.62 21.19 -6.06
C ILE A 185 -10.84 21.57 -6.89
N GLY A 186 -11.96 21.85 -6.23
CA GLY A 186 -13.20 22.19 -6.93
C GLY A 186 -14.34 22.49 -5.97
N HIS A 187 -15.54 22.49 -6.53
CA HIS A 187 -16.77 22.83 -5.81
C HIS A 187 -17.55 21.58 -5.44
N ALA A 188 -18.11 21.55 -4.23
CA ALA A 188 -18.93 20.46 -3.74
C ALA A 188 -20.16 20.25 -4.61
N HIS A 189 -20.30 19.05 -5.11
CA HIS A 189 -21.53 18.55 -5.68
C HIS A 189 -22.06 17.44 -4.78
N VAL A 190 -23.07 17.78 -3.95
CA VAL A 190 -23.55 16.88 -2.89
C VAL A 190 -24.63 15.96 -3.44
N VAL A 191 -24.29 14.68 -3.57
CA VAL A 191 -25.25 13.63 -3.93
C VAL A 191 -26.09 13.27 -2.71
N VAL A 192 -27.33 13.69 -2.73
CA VAL A 192 -28.32 13.30 -1.71
C VAL A 192 -29.11 12.13 -2.28
N PRO A 193 -29.21 10.99 -1.58
CA PRO A 193 -30.08 9.91 -2.01
C PRO A 193 -31.50 10.46 -2.22
N PRO A 194 -32.16 10.19 -3.35
CA PRO A 194 -33.46 10.79 -3.69
C PRO A 194 -34.55 10.41 -2.69
N ALA A 195 -34.34 9.33 -1.94
CA ALA A 195 -35.27 8.85 -0.92
C ALA A 195 -34.50 8.11 0.19
N ASP A 196 -34.74 8.47 1.43
CA ASP A 196 -34.16 7.79 2.60
C ASP A 196 -35.18 6.76 3.13
N LEU A 197 -34.88 5.47 3.01
CA LEU A 197 -35.71 4.38 3.52
C LEU A 197 -35.91 4.50 5.04
N ASP A 198 -34.92 4.99 5.76
CA ASP A 198 -34.99 5.12 7.23
C ASP A 198 -35.88 6.29 7.67
N ALA A 199 -36.04 7.30 6.79
CA ALA A 199 -36.90 8.46 7.03
C ALA A 199 -38.38 8.21 6.72
N VAL A 200 -38.73 7.09 6.04
CA VAL A 200 -40.12 6.77 5.70
C VAL A 200 -40.92 6.51 7.00
N ALA A 201 -41.94 7.34 7.25
CA ALA A 201 -42.86 7.10 8.35
C ALA A 201 -43.77 5.90 8.06
N ILE A 202 -44.14 5.14 9.08
CA ILE A 202 -45.06 4.00 8.93
C ILE A 202 -46.48 4.52 8.73
N HIS A 203 -47.04 4.28 7.54
CA HIS A 203 -48.41 4.62 7.21
C HIS A 203 -49.19 3.37 6.87
N GLN A 204 -50.49 3.41 7.18
CA GLN A 204 -51.44 2.38 6.72
C GLN A 204 -51.93 2.70 5.32
N CYS A 205 -52.26 1.66 4.58
CA CYS A 205 -52.78 1.72 3.23
C CYS A 205 -54.31 1.84 3.27
N ASP A 206 -54.89 2.78 2.50
CA ASP A 206 -56.33 2.91 2.36
C ASP A 206 -56.88 2.02 1.22
N ASP A 207 -56.06 1.75 0.21
CA ASP A 207 -56.41 0.92 -0.98
C ASP A 207 -55.21 0.02 -1.36
N PRO A 208 -55.18 -1.24 -0.87
CA PRO A 208 -54.11 -2.19 -1.17
C PRO A 208 -53.90 -2.48 -2.68
N GLU A 209 -54.95 -2.51 -3.48
CA GLU A 209 -54.86 -2.79 -4.91
C GLU A 209 -54.14 -1.61 -5.63
N ALA A 210 -54.46 -0.38 -5.25
CA ALA A 210 -53.81 0.82 -5.79
C ALA A 210 -52.33 0.88 -5.37
N ASP A 211 -51.99 0.57 -4.14
CA ASP A 211 -50.61 0.59 -3.63
C ASP A 211 -49.77 -0.54 -4.24
N ILE A 212 -50.33 -1.73 -4.47
CA ILE A 212 -49.65 -2.80 -5.21
C ILE A 212 -49.39 -2.35 -6.66
N ALA A 213 -50.34 -1.73 -7.33
CA ALA A 213 -50.14 -1.23 -8.70
C ALA A 213 -49.02 -0.13 -8.75
N ARG A 214 -48.96 0.76 -7.77
CA ARG A 214 -47.90 1.77 -7.63
C ARG A 214 -46.51 1.11 -7.42
N PHE A 215 -46.45 0.11 -6.55
CA PHE A 215 -45.24 -0.66 -6.30
C PHE A 215 -44.75 -1.41 -7.55
N GLU A 216 -45.64 -2.08 -8.27
CA GLU A 216 -45.30 -2.79 -9.53
C GLU A 216 -44.80 -1.82 -10.61
N ALA A 217 -45.43 -0.66 -10.74
CA ALA A 217 -44.96 0.38 -11.66
C ALA A 217 -43.55 0.89 -11.25
N ALA A 218 -43.29 1.10 -9.96
CA ALA A 218 -41.97 1.50 -9.44
C ALA A 218 -40.91 0.43 -9.70
N LEU A 219 -41.21 -0.86 -9.56
CA LEU A 219 -40.32 -1.97 -9.91
C LEU A 219 -39.88 -1.93 -11.37
N VAL A 220 -40.86 -1.75 -12.29
CA VAL A 220 -40.59 -1.68 -13.74
C VAL A 220 -39.68 -0.46 -14.07
N LEU A 221 -39.96 0.69 -13.47
CA LEU A 221 -39.15 1.88 -13.67
C LEU A 221 -37.74 1.69 -13.15
N SER A 222 -37.59 1.11 -11.96
CA SER A 222 -36.25 0.81 -11.35
C SER A 222 -35.45 -0.18 -12.19
N ALA A 223 -36.10 -1.24 -12.72
CA ALA A 223 -35.47 -2.21 -13.60
C ALA A 223 -34.95 -1.56 -14.90
N ASN A 224 -35.75 -0.66 -15.50
CA ASN A 224 -35.35 0.07 -16.71
C ASN A 224 -34.15 1.02 -16.44
N GLU A 225 -34.17 1.71 -15.31
CA GLU A 225 -33.08 2.59 -14.90
C GLU A 225 -31.77 1.82 -14.73
N VAL A 226 -31.80 0.69 -14.01
CA VAL A 226 -30.63 -0.19 -13.81
C VAL A 226 -30.11 -0.74 -15.14
N GLU A 227 -30.98 -1.12 -16.07
CA GLU A 227 -30.58 -1.61 -17.40
C GLU A 227 -29.92 -0.49 -18.25
N GLN A 228 -30.37 0.77 -18.14
CA GLN A 228 -29.74 1.90 -18.82
C GLN A 228 -28.38 2.20 -18.22
N ALA A 229 -28.26 2.22 -16.88
CA ALA A 229 -27.00 2.40 -16.19
C ALA A 229 -26.01 1.28 -16.56
N ARG A 230 -26.47 0.03 -16.62
CA ARG A 230 -25.65 -1.13 -17.04
C ARG A 230 -25.09 -0.96 -18.46
N LYS A 231 -25.90 -0.46 -19.40
CA LYS A 231 -25.45 -0.22 -20.78
C LYS A 231 -24.35 0.83 -20.85
N ARG A 232 -24.52 1.96 -20.13
CA ARG A 232 -23.52 3.04 -20.08
C ARG A 232 -22.21 2.56 -19.45
N MET A 233 -22.30 1.87 -18.31
CA MET A 233 -21.12 1.36 -17.62
C MET A 233 -20.39 0.26 -18.40
N ARG A 234 -21.09 -0.52 -19.21
CA ARG A 234 -20.45 -1.51 -20.08
C ARG A 234 -19.62 -0.87 -21.20
N GLU A 235 -19.93 0.37 -21.57
CA GLU A 235 -19.14 1.14 -22.53
C GLU A 235 -17.90 1.76 -21.84
N LEU A 236 -18.01 2.15 -20.56
CA LEU A 236 -16.95 2.80 -19.78
C LEU A 236 -16.01 1.79 -19.10
N VAL A 237 -16.57 0.76 -18.48
CA VAL A 237 -15.82 -0.30 -17.74
C VAL A 237 -16.47 -1.65 -18.00
N PRO A 238 -16.15 -2.34 -19.14
CA PRO A 238 -16.87 -3.48 -19.66
C PRO A 238 -17.06 -4.64 -18.68
N GLU A 239 -16.12 -4.86 -17.77
CA GLU A 239 -16.06 -6.07 -16.95
C GLU A 239 -16.59 -5.89 -15.51
N VAL A 240 -16.41 -4.73 -14.91
CA VAL A 240 -16.86 -4.45 -13.53
C VAL A 240 -18.32 -4.02 -13.52
N GLY A 241 -18.73 -3.19 -14.47
CA GLY A 241 -20.09 -2.70 -14.60
C GLY A 241 -21.13 -3.80 -14.81
N GLY A 242 -20.81 -4.85 -15.59
CA GLY A 242 -21.74 -5.94 -15.92
C GLY A 242 -22.19 -6.76 -14.71
N ALA A 243 -21.26 -7.20 -13.87
CA ALA A 243 -21.54 -8.11 -12.76
C ALA A 243 -22.32 -7.47 -11.61
N ILE A 244 -22.05 -6.19 -11.33
CA ILE A 244 -22.66 -5.49 -10.20
C ILE A 244 -24.09 -5.06 -10.52
N TYR A 245 -24.33 -4.55 -11.73
CA TYR A 245 -25.67 -4.23 -12.18
C TYR A 245 -26.54 -5.48 -12.35
N GLU A 246 -25.94 -6.62 -12.68
CA GLU A 246 -26.63 -7.90 -12.71
C GLU A 246 -27.13 -8.29 -11.31
N ALA A 247 -26.34 -8.02 -10.27
CA ALA A 247 -26.74 -8.27 -8.90
C ALA A 247 -27.90 -7.39 -8.45
N LEU A 248 -27.84 -6.10 -8.77
CA LEU A 248 -28.91 -5.15 -8.46
C LEU A 248 -30.20 -5.52 -9.20
N ARG A 249 -30.08 -5.88 -10.51
CA ARG A 249 -31.19 -6.37 -11.31
C ARG A 249 -31.80 -7.62 -10.70
N MET A 250 -30.98 -8.58 -10.25
CA MET A 250 -31.49 -9.81 -9.59
C MET A 250 -32.34 -9.48 -8.36
N VAL A 251 -32.00 -8.49 -7.56
CA VAL A 251 -32.80 -8.09 -6.40
C VAL A 251 -34.12 -7.48 -6.83
N ILE A 252 -34.13 -6.58 -7.83
CA ILE A 252 -35.32 -5.90 -8.31
C ILE A 252 -36.31 -6.91 -9.01
N GLU A 253 -35.75 -7.87 -9.75
CA GLU A 253 -36.51 -8.89 -10.46
C GLU A 253 -36.86 -10.14 -9.60
N ASP A 254 -36.40 -10.19 -8.33
CA ASP A 254 -36.65 -11.33 -7.45
C ASP A 254 -38.16 -11.43 -7.08
N VAL A 255 -38.75 -12.51 -7.53
CA VAL A 255 -40.17 -12.79 -7.26
C VAL A 255 -40.47 -12.91 -5.77
N SER A 256 -39.50 -13.42 -4.99
CA SER A 256 -39.63 -13.58 -3.52
C SER A 256 -39.61 -12.24 -2.82
N PHE A 257 -38.72 -11.35 -3.23
CA PHE A 257 -38.63 -9.97 -2.68
C PHE A 257 -39.92 -9.20 -3.01
N ALA A 258 -40.30 -9.15 -4.27
CA ALA A 258 -41.52 -8.47 -4.70
C ALA A 258 -42.80 -9.08 -4.06
N GLY A 259 -42.85 -10.41 -3.94
CA GLY A 259 -43.95 -11.11 -3.27
C GLY A 259 -44.07 -10.73 -1.81
N ARG A 260 -42.94 -10.63 -1.10
CA ARG A 260 -42.92 -10.26 0.31
C ARG A 260 -43.37 -8.82 0.55
N VAL A 261 -43.03 -7.87 -0.34
CA VAL A 261 -43.53 -6.49 -0.26
C VAL A 261 -45.04 -6.45 -0.49
N ARG A 262 -45.56 -7.23 -1.46
CA ARG A 262 -47.04 -7.34 -1.71
C ARG A 262 -47.78 -7.89 -0.49
N GLU A 263 -47.23 -8.93 0.15
CA GLU A 263 -47.84 -9.48 1.39
C GLU A 263 -47.96 -8.41 2.46
N GLU A 264 -46.92 -7.57 2.67
CA GLU A 264 -46.97 -6.50 3.65
C GLU A 264 -48.01 -5.40 3.28
N ILE A 265 -48.17 -5.09 1.98
CA ILE A 265 -49.23 -4.18 1.51
C ILE A 265 -50.62 -4.78 1.77
N GLU A 266 -50.81 -6.06 1.48
CA GLU A 266 -52.07 -6.79 1.74
C GLU A 266 -52.41 -6.83 3.24
N THR A 267 -51.40 -6.78 4.14
CA THR A 267 -51.62 -6.69 5.59
C THR A 267 -52.02 -5.29 6.05
N GLY A 268 -52.04 -4.28 5.15
CA GLY A 268 -52.51 -2.92 5.41
C GLY A 268 -51.43 -1.87 5.55
N LEU A 269 -50.18 -2.16 5.17
CA LEU A 269 -49.12 -1.15 5.08
C LEU A 269 -49.14 -0.43 3.73
N ALA A 270 -48.91 0.87 3.73
CA ALA A 270 -48.70 1.62 2.49
C ALA A 270 -47.41 1.13 1.78
N ALA A 271 -47.36 1.23 0.44
CA ALA A 271 -46.30 0.67 -0.38
C ALA A 271 -44.88 1.06 0.09
N GLU A 272 -44.69 2.33 0.47
CA GLU A 272 -43.40 2.85 0.97
C GLU A 272 -43.02 2.21 2.33
N SER A 273 -44.00 2.03 3.22
CA SER A 273 -43.80 1.42 4.54
C SER A 273 -43.51 -0.09 4.45
N ALA A 274 -44.22 -0.79 3.54
CA ALA A 274 -44.02 -2.19 3.24
C ALA A 274 -42.64 -2.45 2.64
N LEU A 275 -42.21 -1.62 1.67
CA LEU A 275 -40.89 -1.68 1.08
C LEU A 275 -39.78 -1.49 2.14
N ARG A 276 -39.91 -0.46 2.98
CA ARG A 276 -38.98 -0.23 4.10
C ARG A 276 -38.83 -1.45 5.01
N ALA A 277 -39.96 -2.03 5.43
CA ALA A 277 -39.97 -3.18 6.33
C ALA A 277 -39.26 -4.39 5.72
N VAL A 278 -39.53 -4.70 4.44
CA VAL A 278 -38.94 -5.83 3.74
C VAL A 278 -37.44 -5.61 3.48
N VAL A 279 -37.04 -4.42 3.04
CA VAL A 279 -35.62 -4.09 2.84
C VAL A 279 -34.85 -4.24 4.16
N ALA A 280 -35.37 -3.71 5.26
CA ALA A 280 -34.74 -3.85 6.58
C ALA A 280 -34.65 -5.33 7.02
N GLU A 281 -35.65 -6.16 6.71
CA GLU A 281 -35.61 -7.60 6.98
C GLU A 281 -34.48 -8.30 6.19
N TYR A 282 -34.36 -8.03 4.89
CA TYR A 282 -33.35 -8.65 4.03
C TYR A 282 -31.95 -8.17 4.40
N VAL A 283 -31.74 -6.86 4.62
CA VAL A 283 -30.46 -6.27 5.08
C VAL A 283 -30.02 -6.94 6.37
N ASN A 284 -30.88 -7.01 7.39
CA ASN A 284 -30.58 -7.68 8.66
C ASN A 284 -30.24 -9.17 8.53
N ARG A 285 -30.82 -9.86 7.53
CA ARG A 285 -30.50 -11.27 7.24
C ARG A 285 -29.11 -11.40 6.64
N PHE A 286 -28.75 -10.56 5.67
CA PHE A 286 -27.44 -10.58 5.02
C PHE A 286 -26.32 -10.15 5.97
N GLU A 287 -26.51 -9.13 6.79
CA GLU A 287 -25.52 -8.65 7.77
C GLU A 287 -25.14 -9.71 8.82
N LYS A 288 -26.07 -10.62 9.17
CA LYS A 288 -25.85 -11.70 10.12
C LYS A 288 -25.14 -12.92 9.54
N LEU A 289 -24.93 -12.98 8.23
CA LEU A 289 -24.25 -14.11 7.61
C LEU A 289 -22.74 -14.07 7.93
N PRO A 290 -22.10 -15.22 8.18
CA PRO A 290 -20.67 -15.28 8.48
C PRO A 290 -19.79 -14.94 7.27
N ASP A 291 -20.33 -15.08 6.06
CA ASP A 291 -19.63 -14.82 4.81
C ASP A 291 -19.57 -13.32 4.50
N ARG A 292 -18.36 -12.81 4.20
CA ARG A 292 -18.13 -11.39 3.92
C ARG A 292 -18.83 -10.93 2.64
N TYR A 293 -18.78 -11.73 1.59
CA TYR A 293 -19.40 -11.43 0.30
C TYR A 293 -20.92 -11.31 0.42
N MET A 294 -21.55 -12.21 1.20
CA MET A 294 -22.99 -12.14 1.44
C MET A 294 -23.38 -10.93 2.30
N ARG A 295 -22.52 -10.45 3.20
CA ARG A 295 -22.77 -9.18 3.94
C ARG A 295 -22.71 -7.97 3.02
N GLU A 296 -21.81 -7.96 2.03
CA GLU A 296 -21.72 -6.89 1.03
C GLU A 296 -22.99 -6.79 0.18
N ARG A 297 -23.74 -7.90 -0.01
CA ARG A 297 -25.05 -7.91 -0.68
C ARG A 297 -26.15 -7.13 0.06
N ALA A 298 -25.99 -6.85 1.35
CA ALA A 298 -26.89 -5.97 2.07
C ALA A 298 -26.96 -4.56 1.47
N VAL A 299 -25.83 -4.07 0.93
CA VAL A 299 -25.75 -2.78 0.23
C VAL A 299 -26.57 -2.80 -1.06
N ASP A 300 -26.47 -3.88 -1.86
CA ASP A 300 -27.24 -4.03 -3.11
C ASP A 300 -28.75 -4.02 -2.84
N VAL A 301 -29.19 -4.69 -1.78
CA VAL A 301 -30.62 -4.70 -1.37
C VAL A 301 -31.08 -3.30 -0.94
N ARG A 302 -30.26 -2.57 -0.21
CA ARG A 302 -30.56 -1.20 0.22
C ARG A 302 -30.65 -0.25 -0.97
N ASP A 303 -29.69 -0.33 -1.93
CA ASP A 303 -29.68 0.48 -3.15
C ASP A 303 -30.94 0.17 -4.00
N ALA A 304 -31.28 -1.10 -4.22
CA ALA A 304 -32.51 -1.48 -4.90
C ALA A 304 -33.77 -0.91 -4.23
N GLY A 305 -33.83 -1.00 -2.90
CA GLY A 305 -34.93 -0.46 -2.10
C GLY A 305 -35.06 1.06 -2.20
N GLN A 306 -33.96 1.79 -2.15
CA GLN A 306 -33.94 3.26 -2.28
C GLN A 306 -34.42 3.73 -3.65
N ARG A 307 -34.04 3.02 -4.73
CA ARG A 307 -34.50 3.31 -6.10
C ARG A 307 -36.00 3.10 -6.24
N ILE A 308 -36.51 1.95 -5.80
CA ILE A 308 -37.95 1.65 -5.82
C ILE A 308 -38.69 2.72 -5.02
N LEU A 309 -38.15 3.13 -3.84
CA LEU A 309 -38.76 4.18 -3.04
C LEU A 309 -38.77 5.53 -3.77
N GLY A 310 -37.69 5.90 -4.45
CA GLY A 310 -37.61 7.11 -5.26
C GLY A 310 -38.71 7.18 -6.30
N HIS A 311 -38.94 6.09 -7.03
CA HIS A 311 -40.04 5.98 -8.00
C HIS A 311 -41.43 6.00 -7.35
N LEU A 312 -41.61 5.40 -6.17
CA LEU A 312 -42.85 5.46 -5.40
C LEU A 312 -43.21 6.88 -4.96
N LEU A 313 -42.20 7.65 -4.55
CA LEU A 313 -42.35 9.02 -4.11
C LEU A 313 -42.42 10.04 -5.29
N GLY A 314 -42.13 9.59 -6.50
CA GLY A 314 -42.08 10.44 -7.70
C GLY A 314 -40.87 11.38 -7.69
N VAL A 315 -39.89 11.08 -6.90
CA VAL A 315 -38.59 11.79 -6.83
C VAL A 315 -37.65 11.05 -7.80
N ALA A 316 -37.54 11.53 -9.03
CA ALA A 316 -36.60 10.96 -9.98
C ALA A 316 -35.17 11.11 -9.43
N HIS A 317 -34.36 10.07 -9.59
CA HIS A 317 -32.93 10.15 -9.36
C HIS A 317 -32.34 11.14 -10.39
N GLN A 318 -32.36 12.43 -10.06
CA GLN A 318 -31.73 13.43 -10.86
C GLN A 318 -30.27 13.49 -10.39
N VAL A 319 -29.38 12.91 -11.19
CA VAL A 319 -27.99 13.33 -11.09
C VAL A 319 -27.93 14.71 -11.71
N PRO A 320 -27.59 15.71 -10.94
CA PRO A 320 -27.44 17.07 -11.45
C PRO A 320 -26.40 17.11 -12.56
N ASP A 321 -26.60 18.00 -13.51
CA ASP A 321 -25.58 18.37 -14.49
C ASP A 321 -24.36 18.86 -13.70
N VAL A 322 -23.27 18.14 -13.76
CA VAL A 322 -22.06 18.43 -12.98
C VAL A 322 -21.24 19.45 -13.75
N ASP A 323 -21.08 20.62 -13.16
CA ASP A 323 -20.27 21.70 -13.73
C ASP A 323 -18.79 21.29 -13.84
N GLU A 324 -18.03 21.98 -14.69
CA GLU A 324 -16.56 21.82 -14.72
C GLU A 324 -15.98 22.11 -13.32
N ASP A 325 -14.97 21.32 -12.91
CA ASP A 325 -14.29 21.37 -11.61
C ASP A 325 -15.12 20.89 -10.39
N ALA A 326 -16.01 19.92 -10.58
CA ALA A 326 -16.82 19.38 -9.49
C ALA A 326 -16.07 18.38 -8.61
N VAL A 327 -16.31 18.45 -7.31
CA VAL A 327 -15.97 17.43 -6.32
C VAL A 327 -17.24 16.72 -5.88
N LEU A 328 -17.34 15.44 -6.21
CA LEU A 328 -18.51 14.64 -5.87
C LEU A 328 -18.48 14.28 -4.38
N VAL A 329 -19.51 14.69 -3.65
CA VAL A 329 -19.63 14.50 -2.20
C VAL A 329 -20.86 13.65 -1.90
N ALA A 330 -20.67 12.52 -1.21
CA ALA A 330 -21.78 11.63 -0.85
C ALA A 330 -21.62 11.03 0.55
N GLY A 331 -22.71 10.62 1.16
CA GLY A 331 -22.66 9.82 2.38
C GLY A 331 -22.05 8.45 2.11
N GLU A 332 -22.59 7.76 1.13
CA GLU A 332 -22.08 6.55 0.51
C GLU A 332 -22.40 6.65 -0.99
N LEU A 333 -21.45 6.30 -1.84
CA LEU A 333 -21.57 6.43 -3.27
C LEU A 333 -21.91 5.06 -3.87
N THR A 334 -22.97 5.03 -4.66
CA THR A 334 -23.32 3.86 -5.44
C THR A 334 -22.67 3.94 -6.83
N LEU A 335 -22.54 2.80 -7.49
CA LEU A 335 -22.05 2.73 -8.87
C LEU A 335 -22.94 3.52 -9.84
N SER A 336 -24.21 3.57 -9.55
CA SER A 336 -25.18 4.26 -10.39
C SER A 336 -25.01 5.77 -10.32
N ASP A 337 -24.59 6.30 -9.18
CA ASP A 337 -24.29 7.71 -9.03
C ASP A 337 -23.11 8.10 -9.91
N LEU A 338 -22.10 7.23 -9.99
CA LEU A 338 -20.92 7.43 -10.84
C LEU A 338 -21.21 7.20 -12.34
N ALA A 339 -22.14 6.31 -12.69
CA ALA A 339 -22.46 6.02 -14.10
C ALA A 339 -23.13 7.16 -14.85
N VAL A 340 -23.70 8.13 -14.16
CA VAL A 340 -24.48 9.22 -14.76
C VAL A 340 -23.65 10.50 -14.85
N VAL A 341 -22.59 10.63 -14.05
CA VAL A 341 -21.73 11.81 -14.02
C VAL A 341 -20.73 11.78 -15.18
N GLU A 342 -20.54 12.90 -15.84
CA GLU A 342 -19.50 13.04 -16.86
C GLU A 342 -18.12 13.15 -16.17
N HIS A 343 -17.34 12.09 -16.27
CA HIS A 343 -16.09 11.92 -15.52
C HIS A 343 -15.03 12.97 -15.85
N SER A 344 -15.07 13.57 -17.04
CA SER A 344 -14.18 14.65 -17.47
C SER A 344 -14.30 15.92 -16.63
N HIS A 345 -15.45 16.13 -15.97
CA HIS A 345 -15.71 17.28 -15.11
C HIS A 345 -15.37 17.04 -13.63
N LEU A 346 -15.13 15.77 -13.25
CA LEU A 346 -14.81 15.42 -11.86
C LEU A 346 -13.35 15.72 -11.52
N ARG A 347 -13.14 16.51 -10.48
CA ARG A 347 -11.81 16.76 -9.89
C ARG A 347 -11.48 15.82 -8.75
N ALA A 348 -12.48 15.39 -7.99
CA ALA A 348 -12.30 14.42 -6.91
C ALA A 348 -13.62 13.79 -6.48
N ILE A 349 -13.51 12.75 -5.66
CA ILE A 349 -14.62 12.07 -5.01
C ILE A 349 -14.36 11.99 -3.50
N VAL A 350 -15.39 12.31 -2.68
CA VAL A 350 -15.31 12.16 -1.22
C VAL A 350 -16.56 11.48 -0.70
N THR A 351 -16.38 10.46 0.14
CA THR A 351 -17.51 9.80 0.79
C THR A 351 -17.41 9.81 2.31
N GLY A 352 -18.55 9.96 2.98
CA GLY A 352 -18.63 9.93 4.46
C GLY A 352 -18.50 8.53 5.04
N ALA A 353 -18.86 7.51 4.28
CA ALA A 353 -18.75 6.10 4.63
C ALA A 353 -18.11 5.31 3.49
N GLY A 354 -17.76 4.05 3.74
CA GLY A 354 -17.11 3.16 2.79
C GLY A 354 -15.65 2.90 3.12
N GLY A 355 -15.06 1.93 2.43
CA GLY A 355 -13.66 1.53 2.60
C GLY A 355 -12.99 1.33 1.24
N GLU A 356 -11.71 0.96 1.27
CA GLU A 356 -10.87 0.76 0.08
C GLU A 356 -11.42 -0.28 -0.92
N THR A 357 -12.21 -1.22 -0.43
CA THR A 357 -12.86 -2.26 -1.23
C THR A 357 -14.28 -1.90 -1.66
N SER A 358 -14.77 -0.68 -1.36
CA SER A 358 -16.10 -0.24 -1.81
C SER A 358 -16.14 -0.10 -3.34
N HIS A 359 -17.34 -0.24 -3.91
CA HIS A 359 -17.54 -0.12 -5.36
C HIS A 359 -17.12 1.24 -5.92
N ALA A 360 -17.38 2.31 -5.16
CA ALA A 360 -16.92 3.67 -5.49
C ALA A 360 -15.39 3.77 -5.50
N ALA A 361 -14.73 3.14 -4.54
CA ALA A 361 -13.27 3.09 -4.44
C ALA A 361 -12.64 2.38 -5.64
N ILE A 362 -13.18 1.23 -6.01
CA ILE A 362 -12.69 0.43 -7.15
C ILE A 362 -12.84 1.23 -8.45
N LEU A 363 -13.99 1.85 -8.66
CA LEU A 363 -14.24 2.62 -9.87
C LEU A 363 -13.40 3.91 -9.93
N ALA A 364 -13.27 4.62 -8.82
CA ALA A 364 -12.43 5.81 -8.72
C ALA A 364 -10.96 5.50 -9.04
N LYS A 365 -10.43 4.38 -8.56
CA LYS A 365 -9.09 3.88 -8.93
C LYS A 365 -8.98 3.63 -10.43
N SER A 366 -9.99 3.01 -11.01
CA SER A 366 -10.01 2.70 -12.45
C SER A 366 -10.11 3.93 -13.34
N LEU A 367 -10.69 5.01 -12.81
CA LEU A 367 -10.85 6.30 -13.51
C LEU A 367 -9.74 7.31 -13.14
N GLU A 368 -8.80 6.93 -12.26
CA GLU A 368 -7.71 7.79 -11.77
C GLU A 368 -8.18 9.11 -11.15
N ILE A 369 -9.40 9.13 -10.58
CA ILE A 369 -9.98 10.31 -9.93
C ILE A 369 -9.53 10.34 -8.46
N PRO A 370 -8.89 11.44 -7.97
CA PRO A 370 -8.50 11.60 -6.57
C PRO A 370 -9.67 11.31 -5.63
N THR A 371 -9.51 10.38 -4.68
CA THR A 371 -10.64 9.91 -3.88
C THR A 371 -10.28 9.67 -2.42
N VAL A 372 -11.14 10.18 -1.53
CA VAL A 372 -11.11 9.93 -0.09
C VAL A 372 -12.43 9.31 0.35
N VAL A 373 -12.36 8.18 1.05
CA VAL A 373 -13.54 7.49 1.58
C VAL A 373 -13.52 7.48 3.12
N GLY A 374 -14.70 7.36 3.73
CA GLY A 374 -14.82 7.30 5.19
C GLY A 374 -14.50 8.62 5.90
N ALA A 375 -14.72 9.76 5.26
CA ALA A 375 -14.58 11.07 5.88
C ALA A 375 -15.80 11.34 6.79
N GLU A 376 -15.71 10.90 8.05
CA GLU A 376 -16.81 11.04 9.02
C GLU A 376 -17.22 12.50 9.21
N GLY A 377 -18.54 12.75 9.26
CA GLY A 377 -19.09 14.10 9.43
C GLY A 377 -19.20 14.91 8.13
N LEU A 378 -18.72 14.40 7.00
CA LEU A 378 -18.71 15.10 5.69
C LEU A 378 -20.07 15.68 5.33
N ILE A 379 -21.12 14.88 5.32
CA ILE A 379 -22.48 15.27 4.88
C ILE A 379 -23.10 16.34 5.79
N HIS A 380 -22.72 16.37 7.07
CA HIS A 380 -23.20 17.40 7.99
C HIS A 380 -22.45 18.73 7.86
N ALA A 381 -21.19 18.68 7.45
CA ALA A 381 -20.30 19.83 7.37
C ALA A 381 -20.29 20.49 5.98
N CYS A 382 -20.53 19.71 4.90
CA CYS A 382 -20.45 20.16 3.52
C CYS A 382 -21.83 20.62 2.99
N ARG A 383 -21.84 21.68 2.21
CA ARG A 383 -23.01 22.20 1.50
C ARG A 383 -22.73 22.20 0.00
N GLU A 384 -23.81 22.18 -0.78
CA GLU A 384 -23.73 22.34 -2.23
C GLU A 384 -22.99 23.62 -2.60
N GLY A 385 -21.99 23.52 -3.48
CA GLY A 385 -21.17 24.63 -3.94
C GLY A 385 -20.04 25.07 -3.01
N ASP A 386 -19.83 24.41 -1.85
CA ASP A 386 -18.67 24.70 -0.99
C ASP A 386 -17.35 24.41 -1.75
N ASP A 387 -16.34 25.25 -1.55
CA ASP A 387 -15.00 24.97 -2.06
C ASP A 387 -14.34 23.82 -1.30
N LEU A 388 -13.77 22.85 -2.02
CA LEU A 388 -13.08 21.70 -1.46
C LEU A 388 -11.67 21.52 -2.02
N ILE A 389 -10.81 21.00 -1.14
CA ILE A 389 -9.56 20.33 -1.52
C ILE A 389 -9.65 18.90 -1.04
N VAL A 390 -9.39 17.96 -1.94
CA VAL A 390 -9.36 16.51 -1.66
C VAL A 390 -7.97 16.00 -1.98
N ASP A 391 -7.27 15.55 -0.96
CA ASP A 391 -5.96 14.93 -1.09
C ASP A 391 -6.09 13.42 -0.94
N GLY A 392 -6.16 12.73 -2.06
CA GLY A 392 -6.24 11.26 -2.12
C GLY A 392 -4.96 10.55 -1.68
N ASN A 393 -3.82 11.26 -1.62
CA ASN A 393 -2.56 10.69 -1.14
C ASN A 393 -2.53 10.57 0.39
N THR A 394 -3.06 11.59 1.08
CA THR A 394 -3.05 11.65 2.55
C THR A 394 -4.39 11.29 3.19
N GLY A 395 -5.46 11.19 2.40
CA GLY A 395 -6.82 10.99 2.92
C GLY A 395 -7.38 12.25 3.60
N THR A 396 -6.89 13.44 3.27
CA THR A 396 -7.31 14.71 3.88
C THR A 396 -8.28 15.46 2.98
N VAL A 397 -9.34 16.01 3.59
CA VAL A 397 -10.34 16.86 2.90
C VAL A 397 -10.46 18.18 3.62
N TYR A 398 -10.34 19.28 2.89
CA TYR A 398 -10.61 20.62 3.40
C TYR A 398 -11.91 21.15 2.80
N LEU A 399 -12.81 21.59 3.66
CA LEU A 399 -14.04 22.28 3.31
C LEU A 399 -13.83 23.77 3.53
N ARG A 400 -14.17 24.60 2.55
CA ARG A 400 -13.99 26.05 2.59
C ARG A 400 -12.56 26.47 2.95
N PRO A 401 -11.54 25.96 2.19
CA PRO A 401 -10.13 26.24 2.46
C PRO A 401 -9.83 27.73 2.30
N SER A 402 -8.88 28.26 3.10
CA SER A 402 -8.38 29.62 2.89
C SER A 402 -7.58 29.73 1.59
N ALA A 403 -7.46 30.96 1.06
CA ALA A 403 -6.72 31.20 -0.18
C ALA A 403 -5.28 30.69 -0.14
N ASP A 404 -4.59 30.82 1.00
CA ASP A 404 -3.20 30.36 1.15
C ASP A 404 -3.09 28.82 1.10
N VAL A 405 -4.09 28.10 1.64
CA VAL A 405 -4.15 26.62 1.55
C VAL A 405 -4.43 26.20 0.12
N VAL A 406 -5.30 26.89 -0.59
CA VAL A 406 -5.58 26.64 -2.00
C VAL A 406 -4.32 26.86 -2.85
N GLU A 407 -3.60 27.96 -2.64
CA GLU A 407 -2.36 28.28 -3.39
C GLU A 407 -1.28 27.20 -3.18
N GLU A 408 -1.09 26.74 -1.94
CA GLU A 408 -0.13 25.69 -1.64
C GLU A 408 -0.52 24.33 -2.27
N TYR A 409 -1.79 23.95 -2.21
CA TYR A 409 -2.26 22.72 -2.85
C TYR A 409 -2.25 22.83 -4.39
N GLN A 410 -2.48 24.01 -4.96
CA GLN A 410 -2.31 24.25 -6.39
C GLN A 410 -0.84 24.06 -6.80
N ARG A 411 0.11 24.60 -6.02
CA ARG A 411 1.54 24.43 -6.23
C ARG A 411 1.95 22.96 -6.19
N ILE A 412 1.48 22.22 -5.19
CA ILE A 412 1.72 20.77 -5.07
C ILE A 412 1.10 20.04 -6.26
N GLY A 413 -0.12 20.39 -6.63
CA GLY A 413 -0.81 19.81 -7.79
C GLY A 413 -0.11 20.09 -9.13
N GLU A 414 0.50 21.28 -9.30
CA GLU A 414 1.32 21.59 -10.47
C GLU A 414 2.61 20.79 -10.52
N GLN A 415 3.30 20.63 -9.37
CA GLN A 415 4.47 19.77 -9.27
C GLN A 415 4.12 18.32 -9.65
N PHE A 416 3.00 17.81 -9.15
CA PHE A 416 2.53 16.47 -9.48
C PHE A 416 2.18 16.32 -10.96
N ARG A 417 1.48 17.29 -11.57
CA ARG A 417 1.18 17.28 -13.02
C ARG A 417 2.43 17.33 -13.89
N ASN A 418 3.40 18.16 -13.52
CA ASN A 418 4.69 18.22 -14.23
C ASN A 418 5.43 16.88 -14.14
N PHE A 419 5.40 16.28 -12.97
CA PHE A 419 5.95 14.96 -12.74
C PHE A 419 5.25 13.87 -13.58
N GLN A 420 3.91 13.89 -13.65
CA GLN A 420 3.17 12.96 -14.52
C GLN A 420 3.55 13.14 -16.00
N ARG A 421 3.67 14.37 -16.50
CA ARG A 421 4.13 14.63 -17.88
C ARG A 421 5.54 14.08 -18.13
N ASP A 422 6.45 14.25 -17.19
CA ASP A 422 7.79 13.67 -17.26
C ASP A 422 7.76 12.13 -17.36
N LEU A 423 6.76 11.49 -16.73
CA LEU A 423 6.55 10.04 -16.83
C LEU A 423 5.91 9.65 -18.17
N GLU A 424 4.97 10.45 -18.69
CA GLU A 424 4.35 10.24 -20.01
C GLU A 424 5.40 10.30 -21.12
N ASP A 425 6.34 11.26 -21.07
CA ASP A 425 7.41 11.43 -22.07
C ASP A 425 8.35 10.21 -22.20
N ILE A 426 8.41 9.36 -21.17
CA ILE A 426 9.26 8.15 -21.18
C ILE A 426 8.46 6.85 -21.40
N THR A 427 7.13 6.93 -21.53
CA THR A 427 6.25 5.76 -21.62
C THR A 427 6.69 4.79 -22.72
N ASP A 428 6.96 5.30 -23.93
CA ASP A 428 7.37 4.51 -25.09
C ASP A 428 8.86 4.16 -25.12
N LEU A 429 9.64 4.67 -24.16
CA LEU A 429 11.08 4.40 -24.13
C LEU A 429 11.35 3.06 -23.40
N PRO A 430 12.41 2.32 -23.77
CA PRO A 430 12.80 1.12 -23.06
C PRO A 430 13.29 1.46 -21.64
N ALA A 431 13.04 0.56 -20.69
CA ALA A 431 13.63 0.65 -19.34
C ALA A 431 15.09 0.18 -19.40
N GLU A 432 15.99 1.11 -19.68
CA GLU A 432 17.42 0.88 -19.89
C GLU A 432 18.22 1.79 -18.96
N THR A 433 19.18 1.24 -18.22
CA THR A 433 20.07 2.01 -17.36
C THR A 433 20.96 2.94 -18.15
N LEU A 434 21.59 3.92 -17.50
CA LEU A 434 22.50 4.88 -18.14
C LEU A 434 23.70 4.23 -18.83
N ASP A 435 24.05 3.02 -18.46
CA ASP A 435 25.14 2.21 -19.01
C ASP A 435 24.66 1.05 -19.91
N GLY A 436 23.38 1.08 -20.34
CA GLY A 436 22.84 0.24 -21.39
C GLY A 436 22.33 -1.14 -20.95
N TYR A 437 22.09 -1.37 -19.66
CA TYR A 437 21.45 -2.60 -19.21
C TYR A 437 19.92 -2.46 -19.29
N ARG A 438 19.28 -3.37 -20.03
CA ARG A 438 17.82 -3.36 -20.23
C ARG A 438 17.12 -4.28 -19.25
N VAL A 439 16.01 -3.83 -18.68
CA VAL A 439 15.05 -4.61 -17.89
C VAL A 439 13.71 -4.51 -18.59
N SER A 440 13.05 -5.63 -18.83
CA SER A 440 11.70 -5.61 -19.42
C SER A 440 10.64 -5.32 -18.34
N LEU A 441 9.72 -4.40 -18.62
CA LEU A 441 8.66 -4.02 -17.71
C LEU A 441 7.31 -4.55 -18.22
N PHE A 442 6.70 -5.44 -17.45
CA PHE A 442 5.45 -6.09 -17.78
C PHE A 442 4.35 -5.71 -16.79
N ALA A 443 3.10 -5.86 -17.23
CA ALA A 443 1.94 -5.65 -16.39
C ALA A 443 1.48 -6.95 -15.71
N ASN A 444 0.99 -6.82 -14.47
CA ASN A 444 0.15 -7.81 -13.82
C ASN A 444 -1.30 -7.52 -14.18
N ILE A 445 -1.96 -8.47 -14.82
CA ILE A 445 -3.35 -8.36 -15.30
C ILE A 445 -4.24 -9.30 -14.48
N GLY A 446 -5.31 -8.78 -13.95
CA GLY A 446 -6.36 -9.55 -13.29
C GLY A 446 -7.62 -9.67 -14.11
N LEU A 447 -7.98 -8.60 -14.82
CA LEU A 447 -9.13 -8.50 -15.69
C LEU A 447 -8.72 -8.01 -17.07
N LEU A 448 -9.50 -8.32 -18.13
CA LEU A 448 -9.18 -7.87 -19.49
C LEU A 448 -9.19 -6.33 -19.66
N GLY A 449 -9.94 -5.63 -18.80
CA GLY A 449 -9.93 -4.16 -18.77
C GLY A 449 -8.59 -3.55 -18.37
N ASP A 450 -7.79 -4.28 -17.59
CA ASP A 450 -6.47 -3.81 -17.16
C ASP A 450 -5.47 -3.65 -18.33
N ILE A 451 -5.76 -4.25 -19.50
CA ILE A 451 -4.90 -4.20 -20.68
C ILE A 451 -4.78 -2.77 -21.21
N GLU A 452 -5.86 -2.01 -21.25
CA GLU A 452 -5.85 -0.63 -21.73
C GLU A 452 -4.95 0.27 -20.87
N TYR A 453 -4.99 0.05 -19.54
CA TYR A 453 -4.08 0.74 -18.62
C TYR A 453 -2.63 0.26 -18.76
N ALA A 454 -2.42 -1.03 -19.04
CA ALA A 454 -1.08 -1.55 -19.31
C ALA A 454 -0.48 -0.89 -20.57
N ASP A 455 -1.29 -0.68 -21.60
CA ASP A 455 -0.90 0.01 -22.82
C ASP A 455 -0.60 1.49 -22.57
N LEU A 456 -1.49 2.16 -21.85
CA LEU A 456 -1.33 3.58 -21.47
C LEU A 456 -0.03 3.85 -20.71
N HIS A 457 0.38 2.93 -19.84
CA HIS A 457 1.59 3.06 -19.01
C HIS A 457 2.84 2.41 -19.65
N GLY A 458 2.77 1.95 -20.89
CA GLY A 458 3.93 1.45 -21.64
C GLY A 458 4.46 0.11 -21.17
N ALA A 459 3.57 -0.84 -20.84
CA ALA A 459 3.92 -2.22 -20.58
C ALA A 459 4.42 -2.93 -21.84
N GLU A 460 5.53 -3.64 -21.73
CA GLU A 460 6.11 -4.41 -22.85
C GLU A 460 5.43 -5.76 -23.08
N GLY A 461 4.52 -6.16 -22.16
CA GLY A 461 3.77 -7.41 -22.21
C GLY A 461 3.02 -7.69 -20.90
N VAL A 462 2.49 -8.90 -20.78
CA VAL A 462 1.85 -9.40 -19.56
C VAL A 462 2.77 -10.42 -18.89
N GLY A 463 3.35 -10.04 -17.75
CA GLY A 463 4.24 -10.92 -16.98
C GLY A 463 3.47 -11.81 -16.00
N LEU A 464 2.22 -11.46 -15.70
CA LEU A 464 1.33 -12.27 -14.88
C LEU A 464 -0.13 -12.00 -15.25
N PHE A 465 -0.80 -12.98 -15.87
CA PHE A 465 -2.25 -13.02 -15.92
C PHE A 465 -2.79 -13.91 -14.80
N ARG A 466 -3.60 -13.34 -13.91
CA ARG A 466 -4.18 -14.02 -12.74
C ARG A 466 -5.50 -14.68 -13.11
N THR A 467 -5.52 -15.99 -13.31
CA THR A 467 -6.71 -16.73 -13.76
C THR A 467 -7.79 -16.88 -12.70
N GLU A 468 -7.42 -16.77 -11.43
CA GLU A 468 -8.36 -16.89 -10.31
C GLU A 468 -9.42 -15.78 -10.29
N LEU A 469 -9.07 -14.54 -10.65
CA LEU A 469 -10.01 -13.42 -10.61
C LEU A 469 -11.15 -13.58 -11.60
N PRO A 470 -10.93 -13.82 -12.92
CA PRO A 470 -12.01 -14.15 -13.84
C PRO A 470 -12.85 -15.35 -13.38
N PHE A 471 -12.20 -16.40 -12.85
CA PHE A 471 -12.91 -17.62 -12.44
C PHE A 471 -13.86 -17.37 -11.26
N MET A 472 -13.57 -16.42 -10.38
CA MET A 472 -14.47 -16.04 -9.29
C MET A 472 -15.78 -15.41 -9.77
N SER A 473 -15.83 -14.89 -10.99
CA SER A 473 -17.04 -14.27 -11.57
C SER A 473 -18.03 -15.28 -12.15
N TYR A 474 -17.61 -16.54 -12.36
CA TYR A 474 -18.49 -17.60 -12.86
C TYR A 474 -19.31 -18.24 -11.73
N ARG A 475 -20.45 -18.85 -12.10
CA ARG A 475 -21.32 -19.59 -11.15
C ARG A 475 -20.79 -20.98 -10.81
N ASP A 476 -20.11 -21.60 -11.77
CA ASP A 476 -19.46 -22.89 -11.69
C ASP A 476 -18.05 -22.76 -12.27
N PHE A 477 -17.26 -23.81 -12.25
CA PHE A 477 -15.96 -23.82 -12.91
C PHE A 477 -16.15 -23.52 -14.40
N PRO A 478 -15.45 -22.50 -14.97
CA PRO A 478 -15.64 -22.18 -16.39
C PRO A 478 -15.23 -23.38 -17.25
N SER A 479 -16.09 -23.72 -18.20
CA SER A 479 -15.82 -24.77 -19.20
C SER A 479 -14.57 -24.45 -20.02
N GLU A 480 -14.01 -25.47 -20.68
CA GLU A 480 -12.84 -25.29 -21.55
C GLU A 480 -13.11 -24.22 -22.63
N ASP A 481 -14.30 -24.14 -23.22
CA ASP A 481 -14.62 -23.15 -24.26
C ASP A 481 -14.76 -21.73 -23.71
N GLU A 482 -15.29 -21.55 -22.51
CA GLU A 482 -15.34 -20.24 -21.82
C GLU A 482 -13.92 -19.75 -21.48
N GLN A 483 -13.05 -20.66 -21.04
CA GLN A 483 -11.65 -20.34 -20.79
C GLN A 483 -10.91 -20.00 -22.09
N VAL A 484 -11.17 -20.71 -23.19
CA VAL A 484 -10.61 -20.38 -24.53
C VAL A 484 -11.00 -18.97 -24.93
N ALA A 485 -12.27 -18.59 -24.78
CA ALA A 485 -12.73 -17.24 -25.12
C ALA A 485 -12.00 -16.15 -24.32
N LEU A 486 -11.81 -16.40 -23.00
CA LEU A 486 -11.08 -15.49 -22.11
C LEU A 486 -9.62 -15.34 -22.53
N TYR A 487 -8.88 -16.44 -22.68
CA TYR A 487 -7.45 -16.40 -23.02
C TYR A 487 -7.22 -15.88 -24.45
N TYR A 488 -8.11 -16.20 -25.39
CA TYR A 488 -8.05 -15.66 -26.75
C TYR A 488 -8.20 -14.14 -26.74
N SER A 489 -9.16 -13.60 -25.98
CA SER A 489 -9.36 -12.16 -25.86
C SER A 489 -8.15 -11.44 -25.25
N LEU A 490 -7.48 -12.04 -24.28
CA LEU A 490 -6.24 -11.53 -23.71
C LEU A 490 -5.12 -11.50 -24.77
N ILE A 491 -4.87 -12.64 -25.43
CA ILE A 491 -3.79 -12.82 -26.36
C ILE A 491 -3.97 -11.94 -27.61
N ASP A 492 -5.19 -11.88 -28.14
CA ASP A 492 -5.54 -11.06 -29.32
C ASP A 492 -5.26 -9.57 -29.08
N ARG A 493 -5.63 -9.05 -27.90
CA ARG A 493 -5.35 -7.65 -27.53
C ARG A 493 -3.85 -7.37 -27.32
N MET A 494 -3.08 -8.35 -26.87
CA MET A 494 -1.62 -8.19 -26.69
C MET A 494 -0.83 -8.30 -27.98
N GLY A 495 -1.38 -8.91 -29.03
CA GLY A 495 -0.73 -9.07 -30.35
C GLY A 495 0.59 -9.84 -30.24
N ASP A 496 1.70 -9.24 -30.70
CA ASP A 496 3.03 -9.87 -30.70
C ASP A 496 3.76 -9.76 -29.35
N ARG A 497 3.16 -9.13 -28.34
CA ARG A 497 3.78 -8.97 -27.02
C ARG A 497 3.66 -10.25 -26.19
N PRO A 498 4.66 -10.58 -25.37
CA PRO A 498 4.64 -11.80 -24.56
C PRO A 498 3.53 -11.78 -23.51
N VAL A 499 2.88 -12.94 -23.33
CA VAL A 499 1.84 -13.15 -22.33
C VAL A 499 2.19 -14.33 -21.46
N THR A 500 2.28 -14.12 -20.15
CA THR A 500 2.47 -15.17 -19.15
C THR A 500 1.15 -15.44 -18.43
N ILE A 501 0.58 -16.62 -18.66
CA ILE A 501 -0.63 -17.08 -17.99
C ILE A 501 -0.24 -17.96 -16.80
N ARG A 502 -0.63 -17.55 -15.59
CA ARG A 502 -0.49 -18.38 -14.40
C ARG A 502 -1.64 -19.37 -14.33
N THR A 503 -1.34 -20.65 -14.17
CA THR A 503 -2.38 -21.65 -13.90
C THR A 503 -3.04 -21.38 -12.56
N LEU A 504 -4.20 -21.95 -12.34
CA LEU A 504 -5.11 -21.65 -11.26
C LEU A 504 -4.43 -21.60 -9.88
N ASP A 505 -4.53 -20.44 -9.23
CA ASP A 505 -4.00 -20.22 -7.88
C ASP A 505 -5.15 -19.93 -6.90
N ILE A 506 -6.01 -20.92 -6.70
CA ILE A 506 -7.08 -20.91 -5.69
C ILE A 506 -6.61 -21.61 -4.41
N GLY A 507 -7.24 -21.22 -3.30
CA GLY A 507 -6.89 -21.71 -1.96
C GLY A 507 -6.71 -20.56 -0.98
N ALA A 508 -6.46 -20.86 0.28
CA ALA A 508 -6.29 -19.90 1.34
C ALA A 508 -7.48 -18.88 1.44
N ASP A 509 -7.31 -17.69 0.92
CA ASP A 509 -8.29 -16.59 0.88
C ASP A 509 -9.14 -16.57 -0.40
N LYS A 510 -8.70 -17.26 -1.45
CA LYS A 510 -9.25 -17.20 -2.81
C LYS A 510 -10.00 -18.49 -3.18
N TYR A 511 -11.23 -18.61 -2.76
CA TYR A 511 -12.11 -19.71 -3.18
C TYR A 511 -13.29 -19.18 -3.97
N PRO A 512 -13.54 -19.71 -5.19
CA PRO A 512 -14.79 -19.47 -5.87
C PRO A 512 -15.97 -19.98 -5.04
N ASN A 513 -17.11 -19.29 -5.10
CA ASN A 513 -18.29 -19.57 -4.28
C ASN A 513 -18.87 -20.98 -4.50
N TYR A 514 -18.58 -21.59 -5.63
CA TYR A 514 -19.05 -22.93 -6.02
C TYR A 514 -18.12 -24.07 -5.56
N VAL A 515 -16.91 -23.77 -5.06
CA VAL A 515 -15.99 -24.78 -4.51
C VAL A 515 -16.33 -25.04 -3.06
N ARG A 516 -16.69 -26.28 -2.73
CA ARG A 516 -16.95 -26.68 -1.34
C ARG A 516 -15.68 -26.58 -0.52
N ARG A 517 -15.70 -25.75 0.50
CA ARG A 517 -14.58 -25.49 1.39
C ARG A 517 -14.60 -26.42 2.60
N GLU A 518 -13.58 -27.24 2.78
CA GLU A 518 -13.26 -27.80 4.10
C GLU A 518 -12.53 -26.74 4.91
N ARG A 519 -12.91 -26.58 6.19
CA ARG A 519 -12.32 -25.56 7.06
C ARG A 519 -10.93 -26.00 7.48
N GLU A 520 -9.90 -25.45 6.87
CA GLU A 520 -8.51 -25.67 7.24
C GLU A 520 -8.09 -24.77 8.41
N GLN A 521 -7.17 -25.25 9.25
CA GLN A 521 -6.63 -24.46 10.37
C GLN A 521 -5.60 -23.43 9.89
N ASN A 522 -4.86 -23.74 8.83
CA ASN A 522 -3.83 -22.90 8.24
C ASN A 522 -4.00 -22.88 6.70
N PRO A 523 -4.96 -22.12 6.17
CA PRO A 523 -5.29 -22.15 4.75
C PRO A 523 -4.12 -21.81 3.82
N PHE A 524 -3.26 -20.88 4.20
CA PHE A 524 -2.07 -20.51 3.42
C PHE A 524 -1.03 -21.63 3.31
N LEU A 525 -0.99 -22.56 4.27
CA LEU A 525 -0.12 -23.74 4.26
C LEU A 525 -0.83 -25.01 3.77
N GLY A 526 -2.12 -24.90 3.45
CA GLY A 526 -3.01 -26.01 3.19
C GLY A 526 -3.14 -26.40 1.70
N TRP A 527 -4.38 -26.67 1.33
CA TRP A 527 -4.80 -27.14 0.02
C TRP A 527 -4.99 -25.97 -0.94
N ARG A 528 -4.00 -25.69 -1.80
CA ARG A 528 -4.03 -24.57 -2.73
C ARG A 528 -3.19 -24.79 -3.98
N SER A 529 -3.48 -24.01 -5.02
CA SER A 529 -2.66 -23.86 -6.22
C SER A 529 -2.30 -25.18 -6.90
N ILE A 530 -1.02 -25.41 -7.18
CA ILE A 530 -0.55 -26.63 -7.88
C ILE A 530 -0.93 -27.93 -7.15
N ARG A 531 -1.10 -27.90 -5.83
CA ARG A 531 -1.54 -29.09 -5.06
C ARG A 531 -2.94 -29.51 -5.47
N ILE A 532 -3.84 -28.53 -5.67
CA ILE A 532 -5.18 -28.77 -6.20
C ILE A 532 -5.07 -29.28 -7.65
N SER A 533 -4.32 -28.57 -8.49
CA SER A 533 -4.17 -28.90 -9.92
C SER A 533 -3.65 -30.30 -10.17
N LEU A 534 -2.70 -30.77 -9.38
CA LEU A 534 -2.15 -32.13 -9.51
C LEU A 534 -3.02 -33.23 -8.90
N THR A 535 -4.05 -32.88 -8.13
CA THR A 535 -5.02 -33.85 -7.59
C THR A 535 -6.29 -33.88 -8.41
N GLU A 536 -6.79 -32.70 -8.81
CA GLU A 536 -7.95 -32.56 -9.70
C GLU A 536 -7.47 -32.40 -11.16
N GLU A 537 -6.76 -33.43 -11.65
CA GLU A 537 -6.07 -33.39 -12.95
C GLU A 537 -7.00 -33.03 -14.10
N SER A 538 -8.28 -33.43 -14.05
CA SER A 538 -9.26 -33.11 -15.11
C SER A 538 -9.45 -31.58 -15.28
N VAL A 539 -9.57 -30.84 -14.18
CA VAL A 539 -9.71 -29.38 -14.21
C VAL A 539 -8.41 -28.73 -14.72
N PHE A 540 -7.27 -29.27 -14.31
CA PHE A 540 -5.98 -28.77 -14.76
C PHE A 540 -5.76 -29.03 -16.27
N GLN A 541 -6.13 -30.22 -16.76
CA GLN A 541 -6.08 -30.56 -18.19
C GLN A 541 -6.99 -29.65 -19.02
N GLU A 542 -8.23 -29.38 -18.55
CA GLU A 542 -9.14 -28.42 -19.22
C GLU A 542 -8.50 -27.03 -19.33
N GLN A 543 -7.89 -26.52 -18.26
CA GLN A 543 -7.21 -25.22 -18.29
C GLN A 543 -6.03 -25.23 -19.27
N LEU A 544 -5.17 -26.25 -19.24
CA LEU A 544 -4.03 -26.33 -20.15
C LEU A 544 -4.46 -26.44 -21.62
N ARG A 545 -5.49 -27.24 -21.92
CA ARG A 545 -6.04 -27.31 -23.29
C ARG A 545 -6.63 -25.99 -23.74
N ALA A 546 -7.37 -25.30 -22.85
CA ALA A 546 -7.92 -24.00 -23.16
C ALA A 546 -6.85 -22.95 -23.47
N ILE A 547 -5.78 -22.89 -22.69
CA ILE A 547 -4.64 -22.00 -22.91
C ILE A 547 -3.97 -22.32 -24.27
N LEU A 548 -3.72 -23.60 -24.57
CA LEU A 548 -3.10 -24.04 -25.81
C LEU A 548 -3.98 -23.78 -27.04
N ARG A 549 -5.30 -23.94 -26.93
CA ARG A 549 -6.25 -23.63 -28.00
C ARG A 549 -6.33 -22.13 -28.31
N ALA A 550 -6.20 -21.30 -27.29
CA ALA A 550 -6.28 -19.85 -27.40
C ALA A 550 -5.00 -19.21 -27.97
N ALA A 551 -3.86 -19.86 -27.82
CA ALA A 551 -2.54 -19.25 -28.03
C ALA A 551 -2.23 -18.82 -29.48
N GLY A 552 -2.73 -19.50 -30.50
CA GLY A 552 -2.42 -19.19 -31.89
C GLY A 552 -0.92 -19.26 -32.19
N GLU A 553 -0.32 -18.17 -32.68
CA GLU A 553 1.13 -18.03 -32.95
C GLU A 553 1.81 -17.04 -31.97
N ALA A 554 1.08 -16.54 -30.94
CA ALA A 554 1.60 -15.55 -30.01
C ALA A 554 2.69 -16.12 -29.09
N PRO A 555 3.63 -15.29 -28.61
CA PRO A 555 4.64 -15.69 -27.64
C PRO A 555 3.99 -15.93 -26.27
N LEU A 556 3.64 -17.20 -26.02
CA LEU A 556 2.91 -17.63 -24.83
C LEU A 556 3.85 -18.28 -23.81
N ARG A 557 3.65 -17.92 -22.54
CA ARG A 557 4.27 -18.53 -21.37
C ARG A 557 3.20 -19.08 -20.42
N ILE A 558 3.44 -20.28 -19.88
CA ILE A 558 2.57 -20.88 -18.85
C ILE A 558 3.38 -20.99 -17.57
N MET A 559 2.88 -20.43 -16.50
CA MET A 559 3.55 -20.37 -15.20
C MET A 559 2.78 -21.16 -14.12
N PHE A 560 3.48 -22.01 -13.39
CA PHE A 560 2.91 -22.87 -12.36
C PHE A 560 3.20 -22.33 -10.97
N PRO A 561 2.16 -22.00 -10.17
CA PRO A 561 2.30 -21.41 -8.83
C PRO A 561 2.66 -22.47 -7.77
N MET A 562 3.17 -22.03 -6.62
CA MET A 562 3.39 -22.82 -5.40
C MET A 562 4.27 -24.06 -5.58
N ILE A 563 5.19 -24.04 -6.50
CA ILE A 563 6.13 -25.16 -6.74
C ILE A 563 7.05 -25.32 -5.53
N THR A 564 7.16 -26.55 -5.04
CA THR A 564 8.02 -26.92 -3.91
C THR A 564 9.08 -27.95 -4.29
N SER A 565 8.85 -28.72 -5.35
CA SER A 565 9.71 -29.83 -5.75
C SER A 565 9.82 -29.99 -7.27
N VAL A 566 10.84 -30.74 -7.67
CA VAL A 566 11.07 -31.10 -9.08
C VAL A 566 10.05 -32.11 -9.58
N GLU A 567 9.58 -32.97 -8.70
CA GLU A 567 8.58 -34.00 -8.98
C GLU A 567 7.26 -33.35 -9.44
N GLU A 568 6.87 -32.25 -8.81
CA GLU A 568 5.69 -31.48 -9.22
C GLU A 568 5.86 -30.97 -10.66
N ILE A 569 7.00 -30.39 -11.01
CA ILE A 569 7.29 -29.90 -12.37
C ILE A 569 7.25 -31.05 -13.39
N ARG A 570 7.84 -32.20 -13.05
CA ARG A 570 7.82 -33.35 -13.94
C ARG A 570 6.41 -33.87 -14.18
N ARG A 571 5.58 -33.94 -13.13
CA ARG A 571 4.16 -34.32 -13.29
C ARG A 571 3.38 -33.31 -14.13
N VAL A 572 3.61 -32.03 -13.93
CA VAL A 572 3.02 -30.97 -14.78
C VAL A 572 3.41 -31.16 -16.26
N LYS A 573 4.68 -31.44 -16.55
CA LYS A 573 5.16 -31.67 -17.93
C LYS A 573 4.54 -32.93 -18.56
N GLU A 574 4.32 -33.99 -17.77
CA GLU A 574 3.60 -35.19 -18.24
C GLU A 574 2.16 -34.83 -18.64
N ILE A 575 1.41 -34.15 -17.76
CA ILE A 575 0.04 -33.72 -18.01
C ILE A 575 -0.02 -32.77 -19.22
N TYR A 576 0.93 -31.81 -19.31
CA TYR A 576 1.03 -30.93 -20.46
C TYR A 576 1.24 -31.69 -21.78
N ALA A 577 2.11 -32.71 -21.80
CA ALA A 577 2.35 -33.54 -22.97
C ALA A 577 1.12 -34.38 -23.35
N GLU A 578 0.34 -34.86 -22.37
CA GLU A 578 -0.94 -35.53 -22.58
C GLU A 578 -1.93 -34.57 -23.26
N CYS A 579 -2.09 -33.34 -22.77
CA CYS A 579 -2.95 -32.31 -23.35
C CYS A 579 -2.55 -31.96 -24.81
N VAL A 580 -1.26 -31.85 -25.08
CA VAL A 580 -0.74 -31.61 -26.44
C VAL A 580 -1.11 -32.78 -27.39
N ALA A 581 -0.97 -34.04 -26.91
CA ALA A 581 -1.34 -35.22 -27.70
C ALA A 581 -2.86 -35.31 -27.96
N ASP A 582 -3.68 -35.00 -26.96
CA ASP A 582 -5.15 -34.97 -27.07
C ASP A 582 -5.61 -33.94 -28.10
N LEU A 583 -5.07 -32.72 -28.04
CA LEU A 583 -5.37 -31.67 -29.03
C LEU A 583 -4.96 -32.09 -30.44
N ALA A 584 -3.78 -32.67 -30.59
CA ALA A 584 -3.32 -33.16 -31.90
C ALA A 584 -4.23 -34.26 -32.45
N ALA A 585 -4.76 -35.17 -31.60
CA ALA A 585 -5.70 -36.22 -31.98
C ALA A 585 -7.06 -35.67 -32.43
N THR A 586 -7.48 -34.50 -31.95
CA THR A 586 -8.71 -33.80 -32.38
C THR A 586 -8.49 -32.90 -33.60
N GLY A 587 -7.26 -32.83 -34.14
CA GLY A 587 -6.91 -32.02 -35.30
C GLY A 587 -6.57 -30.55 -34.94
N VAL A 588 -6.53 -30.19 -33.67
CA VAL A 588 -6.06 -28.88 -33.21
C VAL A 588 -4.54 -28.93 -33.09
N ARG A 589 -3.86 -28.02 -33.77
CA ARG A 589 -2.41 -27.94 -33.74
C ARG A 589 -1.98 -27.04 -32.58
N PRO A 590 -1.35 -27.56 -31.52
CA PRO A 590 -0.82 -26.72 -30.44
C PRO A 590 0.24 -25.75 -30.97
N PRO A 591 0.35 -24.54 -30.39
CA PRO A 591 1.36 -23.56 -30.79
C PRO A 591 2.77 -24.11 -30.55
N PRO A 592 3.72 -23.88 -31.49
CA PRO A 592 5.11 -24.20 -31.24
C PRO A 592 5.71 -23.18 -30.26
N GLY A 593 6.59 -23.61 -29.36
CA GLY A 593 7.42 -22.71 -28.57
C GLY A 593 6.76 -22.11 -27.33
N VAL A 594 5.74 -22.76 -26.80
CA VAL A 594 5.20 -22.40 -25.46
C VAL A 594 6.26 -22.63 -24.41
N GLU A 595 6.61 -21.58 -23.67
CA GLU A 595 7.57 -21.68 -22.54
C GLU A 595 6.84 -22.09 -21.25
N LEU A 596 7.41 -23.07 -20.54
CA LEU A 596 6.90 -23.52 -19.26
C LEU A 596 7.77 -22.98 -18.13
N GLY A 597 7.15 -22.26 -17.20
CA GLY A 597 7.84 -21.60 -16.09
C GLY A 597 7.34 -22.03 -14.71
N ALA A 598 8.18 -21.84 -13.70
CA ALA A 598 7.82 -22.08 -12.31
C ALA A 598 7.82 -20.77 -11.51
N MET A 599 6.82 -20.57 -10.67
CA MET A 599 6.82 -19.49 -9.67
C MET A 599 7.66 -19.94 -8.46
N ILE A 600 8.69 -19.15 -8.16
CA ILE A 600 9.55 -19.36 -6.99
C ILE A 600 9.04 -18.47 -5.87
N GLU A 601 8.19 -19.01 -5.03
CA GLU A 601 7.51 -18.27 -3.96
C GLU A 601 7.48 -19.03 -2.62
N VAL A 602 8.11 -20.21 -2.60
CA VAL A 602 8.26 -21.01 -1.40
C VAL A 602 9.75 -21.18 -1.08
N PRO A 603 10.20 -21.02 0.17
CA PRO A 603 11.62 -21.17 0.53
C PRO A 603 12.24 -22.51 0.10
N ALA A 604 11.45 -23.58 0.04
CA ALA A 604 11.90 -24.87 -0.49
C ALA A 604 12.32 -24.79 -1.96
N ALA A 605 11.56 -24.03 -2.78
CA ALA A 605 11.89 -23.80 -4.18
C ALA A 605 13.14 -22.92 -4.33
N VAL A 606 13.34 -21.92 -3.48
CA VAL A 606 14.57 -21.09 -3.44
C VAL A 606 15.79 -21.98 -3.24
N LEU A 607 15.76 -22.86 -2.23
CA LEU A 607 16.86 -23.77 -1.93
C LEU A 607 17.13 -24.78 -3.05
N ARG A 608 16.13 -25.06 -3.87
CA ARG A 608 16.20 -26.02 -5.00
C ARG A 608 16.18 -25.34 -6.36
N ALA A 609 16.28 -24.00 -6.41
CA ALA A 609 16.12 -23.20 -7.63
C ALA A 609 16.91 -23.73 -8.82
N ARG A 610 18.21 -24.05 -8.65
CA ARG A 610 19.06 -24.63 -9.70
C ARG A 610 18.49 -25.93 -10.29
N THR A 611 17.90 -26.78 -9.44
CA THR A 611 17.34 -28.07 -9.88
C THR A 611 16.03 -27.87 -10.63
N ILE A 612 15.18 -26.96 -10.14
CA ILE A 612 13.92 -26.55 -10.79
C ILE A 612 14.19 -25.93 -12.16
N MET A 613 15.15 -24.99 -12.25
CA MET A 613 15.49 -24.29 -13.48
C MET A 613 16.00 -25.17 -14.62
N ARG A 614 16.50 -26.35 -14.31
CA ARG A 614 16.87 -27.33 -15.34
C ARG A 614 15.66 -27.98 -16.02
N GLU A 615 14.51 -27.94 -15.39
CA GLU A 615 13.27 -28.53 -15.88
C GLU A 615 12.34 -27.53 -16.56
N VAL A 616 12.56 -26.22 -16.38
CA VAL A 616 11.69 -25.16 -16.90
C VAL A 616 12.45 -24.19 -17.81
N ASP A 617 11.73 -23.40 -18.59
CA ASP A 617 12.30 -22.44 -19.56
C ASP A 617 12.57 -21.08 -18.89
N PHE A 618 11.77 -20.67 -17.94
CA PHE A 618 11.94 -19.44 -17.16
C PHE A 618 11.46 -19.65 -15.71
N VAL A 619 11.78 -18.70 -14.84
CA VAL A 619 11.20 -18.63 -13.49
C VAL A 619 10.71 -17.22 -13.20
N SER A 620 9.69 -17.10 -12.34
CA SER A 620 9.22 -15.83 -11.82
C SER A 620 9.18 -15.87 -10.29
N ILE A 621 9.72 -14.85 -9.65
CA ILE A 621 9.73 -14.75 -8.19
C ILE A 621 8.40 -14.15 -7.72
N GLY A 622 7.61 -14.94 -7.01
CA GLY A 622 6.35 -14.52 -6.35
C GLY A 622 6.64 -13.95 -4.96
N THR A 623 7.03 -12.67 -4.88
CA THR A 623 7.51 -12.09 -3.62
C THR A 623 6.45 -12.04 -2.53
N ASN A 624 5.16 -11.95 -2.87
CA ASN A 624 4.09 -11.88 -1.87
C ASN A 624 4.08 -13.12 -0.96
N ASP A 625 4.05 -14.31 -1.55
CA ASP A 625 4.09 -15.56 -0.80
C ASP A 625 5.52 -15.88 -0.29
N LEU A 626 6.56 -15.55 -1.05
CA LEU A 626 7.95 -15.75 -0.62
C LEU A 626 8.27 -15.00 0.68
N ILE A 627 7.85 -13.73 0.81
CA ILE A 627 8.05 -12.94 2.04
C ILE A 627 7.25 -13.57 3.17
N GLN A 628 5.96 -13.86 2.95
CA GLN A 628 5.07 -14.48 3.92
C GLN A 628 5.66 -15.77 4.50
N TYR A 629 6.14 -16.68 3.66
CA TYR A 629 6.70 -17.96 4.10
C TYR A 629 8.11 -17.84 4.67
N THR A 630 8.94 -16.94 4.16
CA THR A 630 10.29 -16.72 4.67
C THR A 630 10.26 -16.13 6.08
N LEU A 631 9.37 -15.16 6.32
CA LEU A 631 9.25 -14.49 7.60
C LEU A 631 8.22 -15.15 8.53
N ALA A 632 7.47 -16.15 8.05
CA ALA A 632 6.37 -16.80 8.76
C ALA A 632 5.30 -15.78 9.23
N VAL A 633 4.97 -14.82 8.39
CA VAL A 633 4.05 -13.71 8.67
C VAL A 633 2.86 -13.80 7.73
N ASP A 634 1.66 -13.87 8.29
CA ASP A 634 0.42 -13.77 7.54
C ASP A 634 0.11 -12.30 7.25
N ARG A 635 0.18 -11.89 5.98
CA ARG A 635 -0.04 -10.49 5.54
C ARG A 635 -1.47 -9.98 5.79
N ASP A 636 -2.46 -10.89 5.87
CA ASP A 636 -3.87 -10.54 6.09
C ASP A 636 -4.20 -10.42 7.58
N ASN A 637 -3.31 -10.86 8.46
CA ASN A 637 -3.47 -10.75 9.90
C ASN A 637 -2.94 -9.39 10.39
N ARG A 638 -3.85 -8.48 10.73
CA ARG A 638 -3.55 -7.10 11.15
C ARG A 638 -2.50 -6.97 12.27
N ARG A 639 -2.34 -7.99 13.12
CA ARG A 639 -1.38 -7.94 14.24
C ARG A 639 0.06 -8.22 13.81
N VAL A 640 0.25 -9.04 12.78
CA VAL A 640 1.58 -9.43 12.31
C VAL A 640 1.92 -8.84 10.94
N ALA A 641 0.94 -8.31 10.19
CA ALA A 641 1.17 -7.65 8.91
C ALA A 641 2.27 -6.56 8.95
N PRO A 642 2.46 -5.78 10.03
CA PRO A 642 3.59 -4.85 10.13
C PRO A 642 4.98 -5.50 10.11
N MET A 643 5.07 -6.82 10.32
CA MET A 643 6.32 -7.59 10.22
C MET A 643 6.58 -8.11 8.79
N TYR A 644 5.64 -7.92 7.87
CA TYR A 644 5.78 -8.25 6.47
C TYR A 644 6.67 -7.19 5.79
N GLU A 645 7.95 -7.53 5.59
CA GLU A 645 8.97 -6.57 5.17
C GLU A 645 9.71 -7.03 3.91
N PRO A 646 9.47 -6.41 2.75
CA PRO A 646 10.14 -6.76 1.50
C PRO A 646 11.67 -6.60 1.53
N LEU A 647 12.16 -5.62 2.27
CA LEU A 647 13.60 -5.31 2.39
C LEU A 647 14.30 -6.08 3.52
N HIS A 648 13.65 -7.12 4.05
CA HIS A 648 14.27 -7.98 5.06
C HIS A 648 15.49 -8.71 4.48
N PRO A 649 16.65 -8.73 5.17
CA PRO A 649 17.89 -9.36 4.66
C PRO A 649 17.70 -10.80 4.16
N SER A 650 16.88 -11.63 4.84
CA SER A 650 16.59 -13.01 4.41
C SER A 650 15.82 -13.06 3.09
N VAL A 651 14.98 -12.07 2.81
CA VAL A 651 14.23 -11.97 1.53
C VAL A 651 15.20 -11.59 0.42
N LEU A 652 16.05 -10.58 0.64
CA LEU A 652 17.08 -10.15 -0.31
C LEU A 652 18.03 -11.30 -0.65
N GLN A 653 18.47 -12.06 0.34
CA GLN A 653 19.31 -13.25 0.15
C GLN A 653 18.58 -14.34 -0.66
N SER A 654 17.29 -14.57 -0.39
CA SER A 654 16.49 -15.55 -1.14
C SER A 654 16.38 -15.18 -2.62
N ILE A 655 16.13 -13.90 -2.92
CA ILE A 655 16.09 -13.39 -4.30
C ILE A 655 17.46 -13.58 -4.96
N LYS A 656 18.54 -13.23 -4.28
CA LYS A 656 19.91 -13.40 -4.81
C LYS A 656 20.22 -14.85 -5.16
N LEU A 657 19.84 -15.81 -4.31
CA LEU A 657 20.03 -17.25 -4.56
C LEU A 657 19.31 -17.69 -5.84
N VAL A 658 18.09 -17.21 -6.06
CA VAL A 658 17.32 -17.53 -7.28
C VAL A 658 17.97 -16.96 -8.52
N VAL A 659 18.38 -15.69 -8.47
CA VAL A 659 19.03 -15.00 -9.62
C VAL A 659 20.35 -15.67 -9.98
N ASP A 660 21.17 -16.04 -8.97
CA ASP A 660 22.44 -16.74 -9.22
C ASP A 660 22.22 -18.10 -9.87
N ALA A 661 21.21 -18.85 -9.38
CA ALA A 661 20.84 -20.12 -9.98
C ALA A 661 20.36 -19.98 -11.43
N ALA A 662 19.61 -18.91 -11.73
CA ALA A 662 19.13 -18.61 -13.08
C ALA A 662 20.30 -18.31 -14.05
N ARG A 663 21.25 -17.46 -13.63
CA ARG A 663 22.45 -17.17 -14.39
C ARG A 663 23.29 -18.41 -14.68
N GLU A 664 23.49 -19.27 -13.67
CA GLU A 664 24.22 -20.54 -13.86
C GLU A 664 23.51 -21.49 -14.82
N CYS A 665 22.19 -21.49 -14.86
CA CYS A 665 21.39 -22.34 -15.76
C CYS A 665 21.10 -21.69 -17.13
N GLY A 666 21.44 -20.41 -17.32
CA GLY A 666 21.11 -19.64 -18.54
C GLY A 666 19.61 -19.49 -18.75
N ARG A 667 18.86 -19.25 -17.67
CA ARG A 667 17.41 -19.08 -17.68
C ARG A 667 17.02 -17.66 -17.32
N THR A 668 15.94 -17.16 -17.94
CA THR A 668 15.33 -15.87 -17.61
C THR A 668 14.74 -15.89 -16.22
N VAL A 669 14.98 -14.83 -15.44
CA VAL A 669 14.40 -14.62 -14.13
C VAL A 669 13.52 -13.37 -14.13
N ALA A 670 12.24 -13.59 -13.90
CA ALA A 670 11.23 -12.54 -13.75
C ALA A 670 10.86 -12.36 -12.26
N MET A 671 10.20 -11.26 -11.97
CA MET A 671 9.53 -11.01 -10.68
C MET A 671 8.13 -10.48 -10.92
N CYS A 672 7.12 -11.03 -10.24
CA CYS A 672 5.71 -10.63 -10.42
C CYS A 672 4.98 -10.30 -9.11
N GLY A 673 5.67 -10.35 -7.96
CA GLY A 673 5.11 -9.88 -6.70
C GLY A 673 5.12 -8.36 -6.58
N GLU A 674 4.44 -7.83 -5.55
CA GLU A 674 4.32 -6.39 -5.31
C GLU A 674 5.67 -5.66 -5.16
N MET A 675 6.70 -6.38 -4.73
CA MET A 675 8.07 -5.86 -4.65
C MET A 675 8.61 -5.35 -5.99
N ALA A 676 8.13 -5.90 -7.12
CA ALA A 676 8.54 -5.47 -8.46
C ALA A 676 8.13 -4.02 -8.77
N GLY A 677 6.97 -3.59 -8.24
CA GLY A 677 6.45 -2.22 -8.37
C GLY A 677 6.85 -1.29 -7.23
N ASN A 678 7.66 -1.76 -6.28
CA ASN A 678 8.09 -0.93 -5.16
C ASN A 678 9.36 -0.13 -5.52
N PRO A 679 9.30 1.22 -5.57
CA PRO A 679 10.43 2.05 -5.96
C PRO A 679 11.67 1.87 -5.08
N LEU A 680 11.49 1.61 -3.76
CA LEU A 680 12.60 1.35 -2.82
C LEU A 680 13.37 0.07 -3.17
N CYS A 681 12.70 -0.90 -3.80
CA CYS A 681 13.33 -2.18 -4.13
C CYS A 681 14.06 -2.14 -5.48
N THR A 682 13.75 -1.17 -6.34
CA THR A 682 14.19 -1.14 -7.75
C THR A 682 15.70 -1.23 -7.91
N ILE A 683 16.46 -0.44 -7.14
CA ILE A 683 17.93 -0.43 -7.26
C ILE A 683 18.54 -1.78 -6.89
N PHE A 684 18.00 -2.46 -5.88
CA PHE A 684 18.41 -3.81 -5.50
C PHE A 684 18.08 -4.82 -6.59
N LEU A 685 16.83 -4.80 -7.11
CA LEU A 685 16.36 -5.76 -8.12
C LEU A 685 17.15 -5.66 -9.41
N VAL A 686 17.41 -4.45 -9.87
CA VAL A 686 18.29 -4.20 -11.02
C VAL A 686 19.72 -4.67 -10.72
N GLY A 687 20.25 -4.31 -9.54
CA GLY A 687 21.62 -4.64 -9.15
C GLY A 687 21.91 -6.14 -9.02
N VAL A 688 20.96 -6.93 -8.53
CA VAL A 688 21.10 -8.40 -8.50
C VAL A 688 20.95 -9.00 -9.91
N GLY A 689 20.30 -8.27 -10.85
CA GLY A 689 20.16 -8.62 -12.26
C GLY A 689 18.93 -9.44 -12.57
N ILE A 690 17.77 -8.98 -12.13
CA ILE A 690 16.48 -9.46 -12.61
C ILE A 690 16.30 -9.03 -14.07
N ASP A 691 15.82 -9.92 -14.92
CA ASP A 691 15.63 -9.66 -16.36
C ASP A 691 14.28 -8.96 -16.64
N GLU A 692 13.23 -9.32 -15.87
CA GLU A 692 11.86 -8.89 -16.10
C GLU A 692 11.18 -8.51 -14.78
N LEU A 693 10.54 -7.35 -14.74
CA LEU A 693 9.72 -6.89 -13.61
C LEU A 693 8.27 -6.74 -14.05
N SER A 694 7.36 -7.47 -13.39
CA SER A 694 5.92 -7.42 -13.66
C SER A 694 5.17 -6.86 -12.45
N MET A 695 4.38 -5.82 -12.67
CA MET A 695 3.76 -5.03 -11.63
C MET A 695 2.39 -4.50 -12.04
N GLY A 696 1.66 -3.87 -11.11
CA GLY A 696 0.50 -3.06 -11.47
C GLY A 696 0.91 -1.96 -12.46
N SER A 697 0.14 -1.77 -13.51
CA SER A 697 0.50 -0.89 -14.64
C SER A 697 0.87 0.54 -14.22
N MET A 698 0.19 1.09 -13.21
CA MET A 698 0.44 2.43 -12.67
C MET A 698 1.87 2.65 -12.13
N TYR A 699 2.58 1.58 -11.73
CA TYR A 699 3.96 1.67 -11.23
C TYR A 699 5.00 1.63 -12.35
N ILE A 700 4.65 1.17 -13.55
CA ILE A 700 5.59 1.00 -14.68
C ILE A 700 6.34 2.30 -15.02
N PRO A 701 5.69 3.47 -15.17
CA PRO A 701 6.40 4.70 -15.52
C PRO A 701 7.42 5.12 -14.46
N VAL A 702 7.09 4.97 -13.18
CA VAL A 702 7.97 5.33 -12.06
C VAL A 702 9.19 4.42 -12.02
N ILE A 703 8.99 3.10 -12.10
CA ILE A 703 10.08 2.12 -12.13
C ILE A 703 10.94 2.32 -13.36
N LYS A 704 10.34 2.63 -14.52
CA LYS A 704 11.05 2.99 -15.76
C LYS A 704 11.94 4.22 -15.55
N LYS A 705 11.42 5.28 -14.93
CA LYS A 705 12.20 6.50 -14.62
C LYS A 705 13.39 6.18 -13.70
N LEU A 706 13.17 5.39 -12.64
CA LEU A 706 14.24 4.97 -11.74
C LEU A 706 15.33 4.19 -12.47
N ILE A 707 14.95 3.17 -13.25
CA ILE A 707 15.92 2.37 -14.03
C ILE A 707 16.73 3.26 -14.98
N ARG A 708 16.07 4.19 -15.67
CA ARG A 708 16.71 5.12 -16.60
C ARG A 708 17.59 6.19 -15.94
N SER A 709 17.49 6.34 -14.63
CA SER A 709 18.26 7.31 -13.84
C SER A 709 19.48 6.71 -13.14
N ILE A 710 19.68 5.40 -13.17
CA ILE A 710 20.78 4.71 -12.48
C ILE A 710 21.71 4.00 -13.48
N LYS A 711 22.93 3.66 -13.04
CA LYS A 711 23.84 2.78 -13.76
C LYS A 711 23.78 1.38 -13.17
N MET A 712 23.84 0.36 -14.04
CA MET A 712 23.89 -1.04 -13.60
C MET A 712 25.09 -1.33 -12.69
N GLU A 713 26.24 -0.71 -12.97
CA GLU A 713 27.45 -0.85 -12.14
C GLU A 713 27.21 -0.37 -10.71
N ASP A 714 26.57 0.81 -10.54
CA ASP A 714 26.23 1.35 -9.21
C ASP A 714 25.17 0.49 -8.52
N ALA A 715 24.14 0.06 -9.24
CA ALA A 715 23.10 -0.82 -8.70
C ALA A 715 23.68 -2.15 -8.20
N LYS A 716 24.64 -2.76 -8.92
CA LYS A 716 25.37 -3.95 -8.47
C LYS A 716 26.12 -3.73 -7.18
N ARG A 717 26.87 -2.64 -7.10
CA ARG A 717 27.60 -2.29 -5.89
C ARG A 717 26.65 -2.13 -4.69
N VAL A 718 25.57 -1.38 -4.86
CA VAL A 718 24.56 -1.19 -3.83
C VAL A 718 23.93 -2.53 -3.42
N ALA A 719 23.55 -3.39 -4.39
CA ALA A 719 22.99 -4.70 -4.07
C ALA A 719 23.96 -5.58 -3.27
N GLU A 720 25.27 -5.58 -3.60
CA GLU A 720 26.29 -6.30 -2.86
C GLU A 720 26.47 -5.76 -1.44
N GLU A 721 26.36 -4.45 -1.24
CA GLU A 721 26.41 -3.81 0.06
C GLU A 721 25.18 -4.18 0.91
N LEU A 722 23.98 -4.07 0.33
CA LEU A 722 22.72 -4.44 1.00
C LEU A 722 22.70 -5.90 1.47
N LEU A 723 23.28 -6.82 0.69
CA LEU A 723 23.36 -8.25 1.03
C LEU A 723 24.29 -8.55 2.22
N ARG A 724 25.09 -7.59 2.68
CA ARG A 724 25.97 -7.71 3.85
C ARG A 724 25.38 -7.12 5.12
N LEU A 725 24.25 -6.42 5.01
CA LEU A 725 23.60 -5.78 6.14
C LEU A 725 22.71 -6.79 6.87
N ASP A 726 22.60 -6.62 8.18
CA ASP A 726 21.95 -7.57 9.08
C ASP A 726 20.54 -7.12 9.50
N SER A 727 20.19 -5.85 9.32
CA SER A 727 18.90 -5.30 9.73
C SER A 727 18.16 -4.55 8.61
N VAL A 728 16.85 -4.48 8.74
CA VAL A 728 15.96 -3.74 7.81
C VAL A 728 16.28 -2.24 7.83
N GLU A 729 16.54 -1.70 9.02
CA GLU A 729 16.88 -0.29 9.24
C GLU A 729 18.15 0.09 8.49
N GLU A 730 19.20 -0.74 8.57
CA GLU A 730 20.44 -0.52 7.82
C GLU A 730 20.21 -0.60 6.31
N VAL A 731 19.42 -1.58 5.85
CA VAL A 731 19.08 -1.72 4.43
C VAL A 731 18.31 -0.49 3.92
N LYS A 732 17.27 -0.06 4.63
CA LYS A 732 16.51 1.15 4.27
C LYS A 732 17.39 2.39 4.32
N GLY A 733 18.17 2.57 5.38
CA GLY A 733 19.10 3.70 5.52
C GLY A 733 20.06 3.80 4.36
N HIS A 734 20.62 2.68 3.91
CA HIS A 734 21.55 2.63 2.77
C HIS A 734 20.85 2.97 1.45
N ILE A 735 19.62 2.43 1.21
CA ILE A 735 18.83 2.76 0.03
C ILE A 735 18.48 4.26 0.00
N PHE A 736 18.01 4.83 1.11
CA PHE A 736 17.68 6.25 1.18
C PHE A 736 18.89 7.15 0.95
N ALA A 737 20.07 6.79 1.47
CA ALA A 737 21.31 7.52 1.20
C ALA A 737 21.63 7.49 -0.32
N CYS A 738 21.55 6.31 -0.95
CA CYS A 738 21.81 6.17 -2.37
C CYS A 738 20.80 6.96 -3.25
N LEU A 739 19.51 6.94 -2.90
CA LEU A 739 18.49 7.71 -3.60
C LEU A 739 18.69 9.22 -3.49
N ARG A 740 19.12 9.69 -2.31
CA ARG A 740 19.46 11.09 -2.06
C ARG A 740 20.66 11.55 -2.88
N ASP A 741 21.73 10.74 -2.92
CA ASP A 741 22.95 11.04 -3.67
C ASP A 741 22.72 11.10 -5.20
N ASN A 742 21.63 10.54 -5.68
CA ASN A 742 21.25 10.55 -7.10
C ASN A 742 20.02 11.44 -7.41
N ASP A 743 19.58 12.28 -6.47
CA ASP A 743 18.40 13.16 -6.61
C ASP A 743 17.09 12.42 -6.96
N LEU A 744 16.97 11.16 -6.50
CA LEU A 744 15.81 10.28 -6.78
C LEU A 744 14.84 10.14 -5.60
N ILE A 745 15.10 10.82 -4.49
CA ILE A 745 14.32 10.66 -3.27
C ILE A 745 12.87 11.15 -3.44
N GLU A 746 12.67 12.28 -4.11
CA GLU A 746 11.34 12.84 -4.37
C GLU A 746 10.48 11.92 -5.22
N LEU A 747 11.11 11.23 -6.19
CA LEU A 747 10.47 10.24 -7.04
C LEU A 747 9.92 9.05 -6.22
N VAL A 748 10.66 8.63 -5.21
CA VAL A 748 10.29 7.50 -4.35
C VAL A 748 9.24 7.91 -3.32
N GLU A 749 9.39 9.08 -2.70
CA GLU A 749 8.45 9.59 -1.68
C GLU A 749 7.05 9.88 -2.25
N ALA A 750 6.95 10.19 -3.55
CA ALA A 750 5.67 10.39 -4.22
C ALA A 750 4.84 9.09 -4.39
N PHE A 751 5.48 7.90 -4.26
CA PHE A 751 4.87 6.59 -4.51
C PHE A 751 5.11 5.55 -3.39
N SER A 752 5.62 5.99 -2.22
CA SER A 752 5.85 5.10 -1.06
C SER A 752 4.72 5.30 -0.01
#